data_de713249f1c490803fe941f2ff541e7d
#
_entry.id   de713249f1c490803fe941f2ff541e7d
#
_cell.length_a   1.000
_cell.length_b   1.000
_cell.length_c   1.000
_cell.angle_alpha   90.00
_cell.angle_beta   90.00
_cell.angle_gamma   90.00
#
_symmetry.space_group_name_H-M   'P 1'
#
loop_
_entity.id
_entity.type
_entity.pdbx_description
1 polymer ?
#
loop_
_entity_poly.entity_id
_entity_poly.type
_entity_poly.pdbx_seq_one_letter_code
_entity_poly.pdbx_strand_id
1 'polypeptide(L)'
;MSDRFASIGFDDFRTEVALLVNAGLAQGSPLSPILFTFFNSDLVDQPVTFRGGASAFIDDYFRWRVGRSAEENLAKIQSEDIPRIEAWARRTGSCFAAEKTELIHLTRRKSEQLQGQVVINGKTVKPSPTAKLLGVIFDHELRWKEHVQQAIKRATKVAIALAGLRHLRPEQMRQIYQACVTPVVDYSSTVWHDPLRDKVHLRHLNTVQRGPLIRILSAFKTVATTTLEVEAHVLPTHLRLRRRAQHTIARLHTLPRKHPIWSALLRAQRRRNNIGNYARFPLAEALKTMDLQTLDELETIDPSPLAPWQAEPFAEIEVASDRETAVERAETARSMSDIVVYSDASAREGHLGAAVVALDDNLQVVESQQVQVGPMDRWSVHVAELIGIFYAISTVFKIAHQRTSENSREKTATILCDSRSALQATQNPGNKSGQRIVHAILQAATEVQAERIALRLQWVPGHCNNPGNDAADRLARDAAYPGKSHSFRPLLSRENAHLHVNILSQWEQEWRSSSKGNHLRKIDGTLPATYTRKLYGSLPRNRAYLLTQLRTGHNWLSTYAKSFGFRDDDHCVCGAQETVTHVLVDCPSLRGIRMELRREVGDAFRSVSSLLGGSNEGKKGKPDTVSRAKTVKAVLDFAEASQRFWSRAPRGQPNNGNGN
;
A
#
# COMPACT_ATOMS: atom_id res chain seq x y z
N MET A 1 -33.21 -5.93 -18.93
CA MET A 1 -33.70 -6.81 -17.85
C MET A 1 -35.20 -6.59 -17.72
N SER A 2 -36.00 -7.40 -18.38
CA SER A 2 -37.43 -7.42 -18.30
C SER A 2 -37.92 -8.40 -17.21
N ASP A 3 -39.16 -8.28 -16.81
CA ASP A 3 -39.88 -9.24 -15.96
C ASP A 3 -39.17 -9.53 -14.61
N ARG A 4 -38.79 -8.47 -13.93
CA ARG A 4 -38.18 -8.56 -12.57
C ARG A 4 -39.28 -8.33 -11.53
N PHE A 5 -39.27 -9.17 -10.51
CA PHE A 5 -40.14 -9.06 -9.37
C PHE A 5 -39.31 -8.84 -8.09
N ALA A 6 -39.88 -8.12 -7.14
CA ALA A 6 -39.25 -7.92 -5.82
C ALA A 6 -40.31 -7.97 -4.72
N SER A 7 -39.87 -8.43 -3.55
CA SER A 7 -40.56 -8.26 -2.28
C SER A 7 -39.58 -7.72 -1.25
N ILE A 8 -40.04 -6.92 -0.32
CA ILE A 8 -39.22 -6.36 0.78
C ILE A 8 -39.53 -7.16 2.04
N GLY A 9 -38.52 -7.70 2.70
CA GLY A 9 -38.64 -8.43 3.96
C GLY A 9 -38.00 -7.66 5.11
N PHE A 10 -38.71 -7.57 6.25
CA PHE A 10 -38.22 -7.06 7.52
C PHE A 10 -38.57 -8.09 8.60
N ASP A 11 -37.61 -8.68 9.21
CA ASP A 11 -37.82 -9.70 10.23
C ASP A 11 -38.95 -10.69 9.90
N ASP A 12 -40.12 -10.54 10.53
CA ASP A 12 -41.28 -11.39 10.33
C ASP A 12 -42.30 -10.87 9.28
N PHE A 13 -42.03 -9.72 8.63
CA PHE A 13 -42.90 -9.13 7.63
C PHE A 13 -42.29 -9.20 6.25
N ARG A 14 -43.08 -9.62 5.25
CA ARG A 14 -42.69 -9.59 3.84
C ARG A 14 -43.83 -8.95 3.02
N THR A 15 -43.46 -7.99 2.16
CA THR A 15 -44.45 -7.41 1.23
C THR A 15 -44.85 -8.43 0.18
N GLU A 16 -45.99 -8.19 -0.46
CA GLU A 16 -46.36 -8.91 -1.69
C GLU A 16 -45.28 -8.71 -2.77
N VAL A 17 -45.18 -9.72 -3.64
CA VAL A 17 -44.24 -9.67 -4.78
C VAL A 17 -44.80 -8.71 -5.82
N ALA A 18 -44.07 -7.63 -6.08
CA ALA A 18 -44.45 -6.62 -7.07
C ALA A 18 -43.55 -6.68 -8.31
N LEU A 19 -44.13 -6.48 -9.49
CA LEU A 19 -43.37 -6.32 -10.73
C LEU A 19 -42.57 -5.02 -10.69
N LEU A 20 -41.27 -5.10 -10.95
CA LEU A 20 -40.42 -3.93 -11.08
C LEU A 20 -40.51 -3.32 -12.47
N VAL A 21 -40.39 -2.00 -12.55
CA VAL A 21 -40.29 -1.29 -13.84
C VAL A 21 -39.15 -1.92 -14.67
N ASN A 22 -39.46 -2.20 -15.95
CA ASN A 22 -38.51 -2.81 -16.90
C ASN A 22 -37.39 -1.85 -17.31
N ALA A 23 -36.75 -1.18 -16.34
CA ALA A 23 -35.65 -0.24 -16.55
C ALA A 23 -34.56 -0.40 -15.47
N GLY A 24 -33.36 -0.05 -15.85
CA GLY A 24 -32.19 -0.04 -14.94
C GLY A 24 -31.59 -1.41 -14.67
N LEU A 25 -30.57 -1.41 -13.83
CA LEU A 25 -29.79 -2.58 -13.41
C LEU A 25 -30.02 -2.88 -11.93
N ALA A 26 -29.93 -4.16 -11.55
CA ALA A 26 -30.10 -4.58 -10.16
C ALA A 26 -28.98 -4.01 -9.27
N GLN A 27 -29.34 -3.17 -8.29
CA GLN A 27 -28.36 -2.69 -7.30
C GLN A 27 -27.86 -3.85 -6.46
N GLY A 28 -26.52 -3.92 -6.27
CA GLY A 28 -25.87 -5.02 -5.54
C GLY A 28 -25.45 -6.22 -6.40
N SER A 29 -25.89 -6.30 -7.66
CA SER A 29 -25.36 -7.33 -8.58
C SER A 29 -23.93 -7.01 -9.02
N PRO A 30 -22.99 -7.96 -8.98
CA PRO A 30 -21.61 -7.77 -9.48
C PRO A 30 -21.56 -7.43 -10.98
N LEU A 31 -22.57 -7.84 -11.76
CA LEU A 31 -22.66 -7.56 -13.19
C LEU A 31 -23.13 -6.13 -13.50
N SER A 32 -23.88 -5.50 -12.61
CA SER A 32 -24.48 -4.19 -12.88
C SER A 32 -23.45 -3.10 -13.19
N PRO A 33 -22.33 -2.95 -12.48
CA PRO A 33 -21.28 -1.99 -12.84
C PRO A 33 -20.65 -2.28 -14.20
N ILE A 34 -20.47 -3.54 -14.54
CA ILE A 34 -19.90 -3.97 -15.84
C ILE A 34 -20.85 -3.60 -16.96
N LEU A 35 -22.12 -4.01 -16.85
CA LEU A 35 -23.16 -3.71 -17.86
C LEU A 35 -23.36 -2.21 -18.02
N PHE A 36 -23.30 -1.44 -16.93
CA PHE A 36 -23.41 0.02 -16.99
C PHE A 36 -22.24 0.67 -17.73
N THR A 37 -21.05 0.12 -17.60
CA THR A 37 -19.86 0.58 -18.33
C THR A 37 -20.03 0.38 -19.85
N PHE A 38 -20.60 -0.73 -20.27
CA PHE A 38 -20.95 -0.94 -21.69
C PHE A 38 -22.08 0.01 -22.13
N PHE A 39 -23.09 0.19 -21.31
CA PHE A 39 -24.24 1.05 -21.61
C PHE A 39 -23.84 2.51 -21.87
N ASN A 40 -22.90 3.06 -21.10
CA ASN A 40 -22.45 4.45 -21.24
C ASN A 40 -21.17 4.62 -22.08
N SER A 41 -20.64 3.55 -22.68
CA SER A 41 -19.37 3.56 -23.40
C SER A 41 -19.35 4.56 -24.56
N ASP A 42 -20.41 4.63 -25.36
CA ASP A 42 -20.51 5.53 -26.50
C ASP A 42 -20.66 7.01 -26.11
N LEU A 43 -21.18 7.29 -24.91
CA LEU A 43 -21.19 8.66 -24.36
C LEU A 43 -19.76 9.13 -24.04
N VAL A 44 -18.93 8.22 -23.54
CA VAL A 44 -17.55 8.50 -23.09
C VAL A 44 -16.55 8.38 -24.23
N ASP A 45 -16.87 7.67 -25.32
CA ASP A 45 -15.99 7.47 -26.47
C ASP A 45 -15.74 8.78 -27.23
N GLN A 46 -14.85 9.57 -26.67
CA GLN A 46 -14.40 10.86 -27.21
C GLN A 46 -12.89 10.98 -27.04
N PRO A 47 -12.18 11.54 -28.03
CA PRO A 47 -10.74 11.73 -27.93
C PRO A 47 -10.35 12.57 -26.71
N VAL A 48 -9.51 12.02 -25.85
CA VAL A 48 -8.87 12.78 -24.77
C VAL A 48 -7.63 13.46 -25.31
N THR A 49 -7.72 14.77 -25.51
CA THR A 49 -6.68 15.61 -26.10
C THR A 49 -6.24 16.72 -25.15
N PHE A 50 -5.26 17.53 -25.57
CA PHE A 50 -4.92 18.75 -24.82
C PHE A 50 -6.03 19.83 -24.86
N ARG A 51 -7.01 19.72 -25.77
CA ARG A 51 -8.14 20.65 -25.93
C ARG A 51 -9.39 20.25 -25.16
N GLY A 52 -9.44 19.02 -24.64
CA GLY A 52 -10.59 18.53 -23.89
C GLY A 52 -10.69 17.02 -23.89
N GLY A 53 -11.74 16.52 -23.30
CA GLY A 53 -12.06 15.11 -23.23
C GLY A 53 -13.29 14.84 -22.42
N ALA A 54 -13.67 13.57 -22.36
CA ALA A 54 -14.73 13.07 -21.52
C ALA A 54 -14.22 11.90 -20.67
N SER A 55 -14.85 11.67 -19.54
CA SER A 55 -14.62 10.52 -18.68
C SER A 55 -15.89 10.24 -17.89
N ALA A 56 -16.04 9.00 -17.43
CA ALA A 56 -17.12 8.64 -16.52
C ALA A 56 -16.62 7.75 -15.40
N PHE A 57 -17.33 7.77 -14.30
CA PHE A 57 -17.18 6.83 -13.21
C PHE A 57 -18.57 6.39 -12.76
N ILE A 58 -18.93 5.17 -13.17
CA ILE A 58 -20.29 4.65 -13.03
C ILE A 58 -21.29 5.63 -13.68
N ASP A 59 -22.18 6.25 -12.90
CA ASP A 59 -23.20 7.20 -13.33
C ASP A 59 -22.71 8.66 -13.40
N ASP A 60 -21.55 8.97 -12.79
CA ASP A 60 -20.95 10.30 -12.88
C ASP A 60 -20.27 10.49 -14.23
N TYR A 61 -20.71 11.47 -15.03
CA TYR A 61 -20.13 11.83 -16.31
C TYR A 61 -19.41 13.18 -16.21
N PHE A 62 -18.19 13.25 -16.73
CA PHE A 62 -17.33 14.43 -16.70
C PHE A 62 -16.94 14.86 -18.09
N ARG A 63 -17.12 16.13 -18.39
CA ARG A 63 -16.71 16.76 -19.65
C ARG A 63 -15.86 17.97 -19.38
N TRP A 64 -14.75 18.12 -20.07
CA TRP A 64 -13.91 19.31 -19.98
C TRP A 64 -13.48 19.82 -21.35
N ARG A 65 -13.34 21.15 -21.44
CA ARG A 65 -12.85 21.89 -22.60
C ARG A 65 -11.69 22.79 -22.19
N VAL A 66 -10.70 22.95 -23.09
CA VAL A 66 -9.55 23.84 -22.91
C VAL A 66 -9.50 24.79 -24.11
N GLY A 67 -9.79 26.05 -23.88
CA GLY A 67 -9.80 27.12 -24.88
C GLY A 67 -9.09 28.37 -24.37
N ARG A 68 -9.16 29.44 -25.16
CA ARG A 68 -8.51 30.71 -24.86
C ARG A 68 -9.26 31.53 -23.82
N SER A 69 -10.57 31.36 -23.71
CA SER A 69 -11.46 32.05 -22.76
C SER A 69 -12.57 31.14 -22.24
N ALA A 70 -13.19 31.54 -21.12
CA ALA A 70 -14.38 30.92 -20.60
C ALA A 70 -15.53 30.90 -21.59
N GLU A 71 -15.72 32.04 -22.31
CA GLU A 71 -16.74 32.21 -23.31
C GLU A 71 -16.60 31.22 -24.48
N GLU A 72 -15.38 31.06 -25.06
CA GLU A 72 -15.13 30.07 -26.10
C GLU A 72 -15.45 28.64 -25.63
N ASN A 73 -15.07 28.32 -24.42
CA ASN A 73 -15.34 27.00 -23.85
C ASN A 73 -16.86 26.76 -23.65
N LEU A 74 -17.56 27.76 -23.12
CA LEU A 74 -19.02 27.66 -22.91
C LEU A 74 -19.77 27.54 -24.22
N ALA A 75 -19.40 28.31 -25.24
CA ALA A 75 -19.98 28.24 -26.57
C ALA A 75 -19.87 26.82 -27.16
N LYS A 76 -18.70 26.20 -27.07
CA LYS A 76 -18.50 24.79 -27.50
C LYS A 76 -19.25 23.77 -26.65
N ILE A 77 -19.29 23.96 -25.35
CA ILE A 77 -20.06 23.09 -24.47
C ILE A 77 -21.56 23.15 -24.85
N GLN A 78 -22.08 24.37 -25.06
CA GLN A 78 -23.49 24.57 -25.41
C GLN A 78 -23.84 24.04 -26.80
N SER A 79 -22.98 24.25 -27.80
CA SER A 79 -23.30 23.90 -29.20
C SER A 79 -22.94 22.48 -29.60
N GLU A 80 -21.94 21.86 -28.94
CA GLU A 80 -21.43 20.55 -29.32
C GLU A 80 -21.71 19.47 -28.23
N ASP A 81 -21.37 19.77 -26.96
CA ASP A 81 -21.36 18.76 -25.91
C ASP A 81 -22.78 18.49 -25.37
N ILE A 82 -23.53 19.53 -25.05
CA ILE A 82 -24.89 19.40 -24.51
C ILE A 82 -25.83 18.69 -25.47
N PRO A 83 -25.91 19.08 -26.79
CA PRO A 83 -26.77 18.36 -27.74
C PRO A 83 -26.42 16.87 -27.87
N ARG A 84 -25.12 16.53 -27.81
CA ARG A 84 -24.67 15.12 -27.82
C ARG A 84 -25.15 14.36 -26.58
N ILE A 85 -24.98 14.96 -25.41
CA ILE A 85 -25.40 14.37 -24.12
C ILE A 85 -26.92 14.18 -24.10
N GLU A 86 -27.71 15.18 -24.52
CA GLU A 86 -29.14 15.10 -24.57
C GLU A 86 -29.66 14.10 -25.62
N ALA A 87 -28.98 14.01 -26.79
CA ALA A 87 -29.32 13.01 -27.80
C ALA A 87 -29.07 11.58 -27.28
N TRP A 88 -27.95 11.37 -26.57
CA TRP A 88 -27.67 10.10 -25.92
C TRP A 88 -28.70 9.78 -24.85
N ALA A 89 -29.05 10.75 -24.01
CA ALA A 89 -30.05 10.58 -22.96
C ALA A 89 -31.44 10.19 -23.55
N ARG A 90 -31.87 10.89 -24.61
CA ARG A 90 -33.13 10.55 -25.31
C ARG A 90 -33.12 9.13 -25.90
N ARG A 91 -32.00 8.74 -26.53
CA ARG A 91 -31.89 7.41 -27.16
C ARG A 91 -31.90 6.29 -26.13
N THR A 92 -31.29 6.51 -24.97
CA THR A 92 -31.13 5.48 -23.93
C THR A 92 -32.21 5.50 -22.86
N GLY A 93 -33.14 6.46 -22.89
CA GLY A 93 -34.10 6.67 -21.82
C GLY A 93 -33.49 7.18 -20.50
N SER A 94 -32.28 7.65 -20.55
CA SER A 94 -31.57 8.19 -19.38
C SER A 94 -31.92 9.65 -19.14
N CYS A 95 -31.74 10.14 -17.92
CA CYS A 95 -31.95 11.53 -17.57
C CYS A 95 -30.75 12.08 -16.77
N PHE A 96 -30.17 13.17 -17.23
CA PHE A 96 -29.21 13.92 -16.47
C PHE A 96 -29.89 14.94 -15.57
N ALA A 97 -29.61 14.88 -14.26
CA ALA A 97 -30.16 15.80 -13.29
C ALA A 97 -29.45 17.17 -13.39
N ALA A 98 -30.09 18.12 -14.08
CA ALA A 98 -29.52 19.45 -14.28
C ALA A 98 -29.24 20.19 -12.95
N GLU A 99 -30.08 19.95 -11.93
CA GLU A 99 -29.91 20.49 -10.57
C GLU A 99 -28.69 19.94 -9.81
N LYS A 100 -28.14 18.79 -10.25
CA LYS A 100 -26.90 18.20 -9.69
C LYS A 100 -25.69 18.48 -10.58
N THR A 101 -25.90 19.06 -11.75
CA THR A 101 -24.80 19.37 -12.68
C THR A 101 -24.03 20.56 -12.16
N GLU A 102 -22.74 20.39 -12.01
CA GLU A 102 -21.81 21.41 -11.56
C GLU A 102 -20.96 21.90 -12.74
N LEU A 103 -20.83 23.23 -12.90
CA LEU A 103 -19.98 23.88 -13.89
C LEU A 103 -18.89 24.68 -13.16
N ILE A 104 -17.64 24.55 -13.56
CA ILE A 104 -16.52 25.31 -13.00
C ILE A 104 -15.54 25.74 -14.07
N HIS A 105 -15.08 26.98 -14.01
CA HIS A 105 -13.95 27.48 -14.79
C HIS A 105 -12.66 27.35 -14.01
N LEU A 106 -11.71 26.56 -14.51
CA LEU A 106 -10.38 26.42 -13.93
C LEU A 106 -9.46 27.49 -14.52
N THR A 107 -9.48 28.71 -13.94
CA THR A 107 -8.76 29.89 -14.44
C THR A 107 -8.28 30.77 -13.29
N ARG A 108 -7.16 31.47 -13.50
CA ARG A 108 -6.66 32.50 -12.59
C ARG A 108 -7.20 33.88 -12.91
N ARG A 109 -7.86 34.06 -14.05
CA ARG A 109 -8.48 35.31 -14.45
C ARG A 109 -9.79 35.48 -13.69
N LYS A 110 -9.79 36.39 -12.71
CA LYS A 110 -10.94 36.59 -11.81
C LYS A 110 -12.23 36.96 -12.55
N SER A 111 -12.12 37.73 -13.63
CA SER A 111 -13.26 38.11 -14.47
C SER A 111 -13.94 36.91 -15.16
N GLU A 112 -13.22 35.83 -15.42
CA GLU A 112 -13.73 34.66 -16.11
C GLU A 112 -14.28 33.56 -15.15
N GLN A 113 -13.97 33.63 -13.83
CA GLN A 113 -14.26 32.56 -12.90
C GLN A 113 -15.74 32.20 -12.75
N LEU A 114 -16.61 33.18 -12.82
CA LEU A 114 -18.06 33.04 -12.69
C LEU A 114 -18.82 33.53 -13.94
N GLN A 115 -18.14 33.64 -15.09
CA GLN A 115 -18.69 34.21 -16.32
C GLN A 115 -19.57 33.18 -17.04
N GLY A 116 -20.71 33.66 -17.54
CA GLY A 116 -21.58 32.92 -18.45
C GLY A 116 -22.42 31.84 -17.80
N GLN A 117 -23.03 31.01 -18.62
CA GLN A 117 -23.92 29.92 -18.21
C GLN A 117 -24.12 28.94 -19.37
N VAL A 118 -24.63 27.76 -19.06
CA VAL A 118 -25.07 26.77 -20.05
C VAL A 118 -26.52 26.34 -19.75
N VAL A 119 -27.23 25.87 -20.76
CA VAL A 119 -28.59 25.36 -20.62
C VAL A 119 -28.62 23.87 -20.90
N ILE A 120 -29.08 23.08 -19.95
CA ILE A 120 -29.19 21.61 -20.03
C ILE A 120 -30.61 21.21 -19.70
N ASN A 121 -31.29 20.50 -20.59
CA ASN A 121 -32.70 20.10 -20.43
C ASN A 121 -33.59 21.31 -20.05
N GLY A 122 -33.39 22.47 -20.67
CA GLY A 122 -34.13 23.70 -20.40
C GLY A 122 -33.79 24.40 -19.07
N LYS A 123 -32.87 23.86 -18.25
CA LYS A 123 -32.45 24.48 -16.99
C LYS A 123 -31.08 25.16 -17.15
N THR A 124 -30.98 26.36 -16.59
CA THR A 124 -29.73 27.14 -16.60
C THR A 124 -28.79 26.68 -15.51
N VAL A 125 -27.57 26.33 -15.88
CA VAL A 125 -26.46 25.99 -14.97
C VAL A 125 -25.40 27.10 -15.05
N LYS A 126 -25.14 27.73 -13.91
CA LYS A 126 -24.13 28.81 -13.77
C LYS A 126 -22.83 28.25 -13.17
N PRO A 127 -21.66 28.87 -13.50
CA PRO A 127 -20.41 28.49 -12.89
C PRO A 127 -20.43 28.66 -11.36
N SER A 128 -19.91 27.67 -10.67
CA SER A 128 -19.76 27.65 -9.21
C SER A 128 -18.32 27.95 -8.81
N PRO A 129 -18.06 28.57 -7.63
CA PRO A 129 -16.72 28.80 -7.13
C PRO A 129 -15.94 27.50 -6.84
N THR A 130 -16.65 26.44 -6.59
CA THR A 130 -16.08 25.10 -6.36
C THR A 130 -16.94 24.04 -7.03
N ALA A 131 -16.33 22.95 -7.46
CA ALA A 131 -17.06 21.78 -7.96
C ALA A 131 -16.47 20.50 -7.34
N LYS A 132 -17.32 19.50 -7.13
CA LYS A 132 -16.89 18.23 -6.53
C LYS A 132 -16.80 17.15 -7.59
N LEU A 133 -15.60 16.59 -7.77
CA LEU A 133 -15.35 15.51 -8.71
C LEU A 133 -14.78 14.30 -7.94
N LEU A 134 -15.48 13.17 -7.93
CA LEU A 134 -15.05 11.94 -7.24
C LEU A 134 -14.57 12.18 -5.79
N GLY A 135 -15.29 13.03 -5.06
CA GLY A 135 -14.94 13.35 -3.67
C GLY A 135 -13.88 14.41 -3.46
N VAL A 136 -13.20 14.87 -4.53
CA VAL A 136 -12.24 15.98 -4.49
C VAL A 136 -12.96 17.29 -4.80
N ILE A 137 -12.73 18.33 -4.01
CA ILE A 137 -13.27 19.67 -4.24
C ILE A 137 -12.25 20.49 -5.03
N PHE A 138 -12.64 20.87 -6.22
CA PHE A 138 -11.88 21.75 -7.11
C PHE A 138 -12.26 23.20 -6.85
N ASP A 139 -11.31 24.09 -6.82
CA ASP A 139 -11.49 25.54 -6.87
C ASP A 139 -10.91 26.09 -8.16
N HIS A 140 -11.31 27.31 -8.55
CA HIS A 140 -10.92 27.96 -9.80
C HIS A 140 -9.41 27.98 -10.08
N GLU A 141 -8.60 28.12 -9.03
CA GLU A 141 -7.16 28.29 -9.15
C GLU A 141 -6.39 27.01 -8.79
N LEU A 142 -7.11 25.92 -8.45
CA LEU A 142 -6.53 24.67 -7.98
C LEU A 142 -5.60 24.87 -6.77
N ARG A 143 -6.04 25.67 -5.80
CA ARG A 143 -5.34 25.92 -4.53
C ARG A 143 -5.68 24.90 -3.46
N TRP A 144 -6.78 24.16 -3.65
CA TRP A 144 -7.21 23.02 -2.83
C TRP A 144 -7.56 23.35 -1.38
N LYS A 145 -7.75 24.63 -1.04
CA LYS A 145 -7.98 25.05 0.34
C LYS A 145 -9.23 24.42 0.93
N GLU A 146 -10.34 24.47 0.20
CA GLU A 146 -11.63 23.91 0.60
C GLU A 146 -11.56 22.37 0.74
N HIS A 147 -10.89 21.72 -0.20
CA HIS A 147 -10.68 20.27 -0.14
C HIS A 147 -9.87 19.86 1.09
N VAL A 148 -8.74 20.49 1.33
CA VAL A 148 -7.86 20.18 2.48
C VAL A 148 -8.57 20.46 3.79
N GLN A 149 -9.31 21.57 3.91
CA GLN A 149 -10.10 21.86 5.10
C GLN A 149 -11.16 20.78 5.37
N GLN A 150 -11.86 20.31 4.31
CA GLN A 150 -12.85 19.24 4.46
C GLN A 150 -12.18 17.91 4.85
N ALA A 151 -11.06 17.55 4.25
CA ALA A 151 -10.29 16.35 4.58
C ALA A 151 -9.85 16.38 6.06
N ILE A 152 -9.32 17.51 6.52
CA ILE A 152 -8.93 17.73 7.92
C ILE A 152 -10.14 17.58 8.85
N LYS A 153 -11.27 18.23 8.53
CA LYS A 153 -12.51 18.15 9.33
C LYS A 153 -13.00 16.71 9.47
N ARG A 154 -13.03 15.97 8.37
CA ARG A 154 -13.44 14.54 8.36
C ARG A 154 -12.48 13.67 9.15
N ALA A 155 -11.17 13.79 8.88
CA ALA A 155 -10.15 13.02 9.58
C ALA A 155 -10.11 13.31 11.08
N THR A 156 -10.32 14.58 11.47
CA THR A 156 -10.40 14.98 12.88
C THR A 156 -11.61 14.35 13.57
N LYS A 157 -12.79 14.31 12.91
CA LYS A 157 -13.97 13.62 13.46
C LYS A 157 -13.67 12.13 13.72
N VAL A 158 -13.05 11.44 12.77
CA VAL A 158 -12.64 10.03 12.93
C VAL A 158 -11.64 9.89 14.07
N ALA A 159 -10.61 10.74 14.13
CA ALA A 159 -9.61 10.71 15.19
C ALA A 159 -10.21 10.98 16.60
N ILE A 160 -11.23 11.82 16.70
CA ILE A 160 -11.96 12.07 17.95
C ILE A 160 -12.81 10.85 18.32
N ALA A 161 -13.53 10.26 17.38
CA ALA A 161 -14.30 9.04 17.62
C ALA A 161 -13.42 7.90 18.15
N LEU A 162 -12.24 7.70 17.54
CA LEU A 162 -11.25 6.74 17.99
C LEU A 162 -10.70 7.06 19.40
N ALA A 163 -10.80 8.30 19.84
CA ALA A 163 -10.38 8.70 21.18
C ALA A 163 -11.17 8.05 22.31
N GLY A 164 -12.41 7.66 22.04
CA GLY A 164 -13.26 6.93 22.98
C GLY A 164 -12.80 5.49 23.25
N LEU A 165 -11.98 4.91 22.36
CA LEU A 165 -11.49 3.54 22.47
C LEU A 165 -10.32 3.44 23.48
N ARG A 166 -10.65 3.59 24.77
CA ARG A 166 -9.65 3.73 25.85
C ARG A 166 -8.93 2.43 26.21
N HIS A 167 -9.49 1.27 25.86
CA HIS A 167 -8.95 -0.05 26.24
C HIS A 167 -7.97 -0.64 25.23
N LEU A 168 -7.83 -0.01 24.06
CA LEU A 168 -6.95 -0.53 23.00
C LEU A 168 -5.47 -0.34 23.35
N ARG A 169 -4.69 -1.39 23.04
CA ARG A 169 -3.22 -1.34 23.15
C ARG A 169 -2.62 -0.42 22.08
N PRO A 170 -1.38 0.05 22.24
CA PRO A 170 -0.70 0.91 21.27
C PRO A 170 -0.72 0.38 19.85
N GLU A 171 -0.47 -0.91 19.63
CA GLU A 171 -0.46 -1.51 18.29
C GLU A 171 -1.85 -1.48 17.64
N GLN A 172 -2.90 -1.84 18.38
CA GLN A 172 -4.27 -1.80 17.88
C GLN A 172 -4.70 -0.36 17.53
N MET A 173 -4.38 0.60 18.41
CA MET A 173 -4.66 2.01 18.17
C MET A 173 -3.92 2.53 16.94
N ARG A 174 -2.66 2.11 16.73
CA ARG A 174 -1.87 2.45 15.55
C ARG A 174 -2.47 1.85 14.27
N GLN A 175 -2.89 0.59 14.30
CA GLN A 175 -3.55 -0.06 13.16
C GLN A 175 -4.84 0.67 12.78
N ILE A 176 -5.70 0.97 13.75
CA ILE A 176 -6.95 1.70 13.51
C ILE A 176 -6.67 3.12 13.00
N TYR A 177 -5.68 3.83 13.55
CA TYR A 177 -5.25 5.12 13.03
C TYR A 177 -4.85 5.04 11.56
N GLN A 178 -4.05 4.05 11.20
CA GLN A 178 -3.60 3.84 9.82
C GLN A 178 -4.72 3.37 8.88
N ALA A 179 -5.69 2.62 9.39
CA ALA A 179 -6.82 2.13 8.60
C ALA A 179 -7.94 3.17 8.42
N CYS A 180 -8.20 4.01 9.42
CA CYS A 180 -9.38 4.88 9.43
C CYS A 180 -9.07 6.37 9.25
N VAL A 181 -7.94 6.87 9.77
CA VAL A 181 -7.61 8.31 9.73
C VAL A 181 -6.74 8.66 8.52
N THR A 182 -5.65 7.91 8.31
CA THR A 182 -4.72 8.24 7.22
C THR A 182 -5.36 8.14 5.83
N PRO A 183 -6.27 7.18 5.51
CA PRO A 183 -6.89 7.13 4.19
C PRO A 183 -7.79 8.35 3.90
N VAL A 184 -8.43 8.90 4.93
CA VAL A 184 -9.26 10.11 4.78
C VAL A 184 -8.39 11.33 4.46
N VAL A 185 -7.24 11.46 5.15
CA VAL A 185 -6.28 12.54 4.89
C VAL A 185 -5.63 12.41 3.52
N ASP A 186 -5.23 11.20 3.16
CA ASP A 186 -4.41 10.93 1.99
C ASP A 186 -5.23 10.70 0.70
N TYR A 187 -6.57 10.73 0.80
CA TYR A 187 -7.44 10.50 -0.34
C TYR A 187 -7.12 11.47 -1.49
N SER A 188 -6.86 10.91 -2.66
CA SER A 188 -6.50 11.66 -3.88
C SER A 188 -5.36 12.69 -3.71
N SER A 189 -4.47 12.50 -2.72
CA SER A 189 -3.37 13.45 -2.46
C SER A 189 -2.46 13.67 -3.66
N THR A 190 -2.39 12.72 -4.57
CA THR A 190 -1.66 12.84 -5.84
C THR A 190 -2.25 13.87 -6.81
N VAL A 191 -3.48 14.33 -6.56
CA VAL A 191 -4.16 15.38 -7.34
C VAL A 191 -3.97 16.75 -6.70
N TRP A 192 -4.04 16.86 -5.38
CA TRP A 192 -4.13 18.15 -4.68
C TRP A 192 -2.89 18.54 -3.86
N HIS A 193 -1.99 17.60 -3.49
CA HIS A 193 -0.83 17.92 -2.67
C HIS A 193 0.40 18.28 -3.49
N ASP A 194 0.86 19.53 -3.36
CA ASP A 194 2.14 20.02 -3.91
C ASP A 194 3.14 20.29 -2.77
N PRO A 195 4.21 19.50 -2.62
CA PRO A 195 5.16 19.63 -1.51
C PRO A 195 5.84 20.99 -1.40
N LEU A 196 5.97 21.73 -2.51
CA LEU A 196 6.64 23.02 -2.53
C LEU A 196 5.71 24.19 -2.16
N ARG A 197 4.43 24.07 -2.49
CA ARG A 197 3.45 25.15 -2.30
C ARG A 197 2.71 25.05 -0.96
N ASP A 198 2.46 23.84 -0.51
CA ASP A 198 1.44 23.56 0.50
C ASP A 198 2.00 23.46 1.91
N LYS A 199 3.01 24.25 2.26
CA LYS A 199 3.57 24.29 3.63
C LYS A 199 2.50 24.55 4.70
N VAL A 200 1.49 25.40 4.37
CA VAL A 200 0.37 25.70 5.28
C VAL A 200 -0.54 24.48 5.42
N HIS A 201 -0.91 23.85 4.30
CA HIS A 201 -1.71 22.63 4.30
C HIS A 201 -1.01 21.52 5.09
N LEU A 202 0.29 21.31 4.83
CA LEU A 202 1.08 20.30 5.53
C LEU A 202 1.11 20.54 7.05
N ARG A 203 1.21 21.81 7.49
CA ARG A 203 1.15 22.16 8.92
C ARG A 203 -0.17 21.73 9.55
N HIS A 204 -1.29 21.99 8.89
CA HIS A 204 -2.61 21.58 9.36
C HIS A 204 -2.78 20.06 9.35
N LEU A 205 -2.31 19.37 8.32
CA LEU A 205 -2.33 17.91 8.25
C LEU A 205 -1.50 17.26 9.36
N ASN A 206 -0.35 17.84 9.70
CA ASN A 206 0.48 17.39 10.82
C ASN A 206 -0.25 17.52 12.17
N THR A 207 -1.13 18.51 12.32
CA THR A 207 -1.94 18.66 13.53
C THR A 207 -2.92 17.49 13.69
N VAL A 208 -3.51 17.02 12.57
CA VAL A 208 -4.38 15.83 12.58
C VAL A 208 -3.61 14.55 12.97
N GLN A 209 -2.36 14.41 12.54
CA GLN A 209 -1.53 13.25 12.87
C GLN A 209 -1.11 13.26 14.35
N ARG A 210 -0.77 14.42 14.89
CA ARG A 210 -0.23 14.57 16.25
C ARG A 210 -1.14 14.01 17.35
N GLY A 211 -2.44 14.29 17.30
CA GLY A 211 -3.39 13.85 18.33
C GLY A 211 -3.43 12.33 18.50
N PRO A 212 -3.64 11.55 17.43
CA PRO A 212 -3.53 10.09 17.46
C PRO A 212 -2.17 9.57 17.95
N LEU A 213 -1.05 10.16 17.54
CA LEU A 213 0.29 9.74 17.99
C LEU A 213 0.45 9.88 19.51
N ILE A 214 0.00 10.99 20.09
CA ILE A 214 -0.02 11.16 21.55
C ILE A 214 -0.81 10.05 22.24
N ARG A 215 -1.91 9.60 21.64
CA ARG A 215 -2.76 8.53 22.19
C ARG A 215 -2.17 7.14 22.01
N ILE A 216 -1.56 6.87 20.85
CA ILE A 216 -0.87 5.60 20.59
C ILE A 216 0.20 5.35 21.65
N LEU A 217 1.01 6.36 21.94
CA LEU A 217 2.12 6.25 22.88
C LEU A 217 1.71 6.62 24.32
N SER A 218 0.50 7.10 24.54
CA SER A 218 0.09 7.73 25.81
C SER A 218 1.05 8.85 26.25
N ALA A 219 1.58 9.63 25.30
CA ALA A 219 2.64 10.60 25.50
C ALA A 219 2.14 11.92 26.12
N PHE A 220 3.07 12.67 26.73
CA PHE A 220 2.83 14.06 27.10
C PHE A 220 2.57 14.93 25.85
N LYS A 221 1.70 15.92 26.00
CA LYS A 221 1.43 16.89 24.91
C LYS A 221 2.64 17.73 24.53
N THR A 222 3.64 17.81 25.37
CA THR A 222 4.90 18.55 25.18
C THR A 222 5.91 17.82 24.29
N VAL A 223 5.76 16.49 24.08
CA VAL A 223 6.65 15.71 23.20
C VAL A 223 6.56 16.22 21.77
N ALA A 224 7.70 16.43 21.11
CA ALA A 224 7.75 16.89 19.72
C ALA A 224 7.13 15.85 18.76
N THR A 225 6.45 16.33 17.71
CA THR A 225 5.78 15.43 16.74
C THR A 225 6.77 14.48 16.08
N THR A 226 7.96 14.94 15.70
CA THR A 226 9.01 14.11 15.12
C THR A 226 9.44 12.95 16.03
N THR A 227 9.51 13.20 17.35
CA THR A 227 9.79 12.17 18.35
C THR A 227 8.65 11.16 18.45
N LEU A 228 7.39 11.64 18.44
CA LEU A 228 6.21 10.77 18.44
C LEU A 228 6.13 9.90 17.19
N GLU A 229 6.43 10.46 16.02
CA GLU A 229 6.44 9.73 14.74
C GLU A 229 7.44 8.59 14.76
N VAL A 230 8.66 8.87 15.21
CA VAL A 230 9.75 7.89 15.28
C VAL A 230 9.44 6.80 16.30
N GLU A 231 8.98 7.16 17.48
CA GLU A 231 8.68 6.22 18.56
C GLU A 231 7.47 5.34 18.26
N ALA A 232 6.41 5.91 17.65
CA ALA A 232 5.26 5.13 17.17
C ALA A 232 5.54 4.39 15.86
N HIS A 233 6.69 4.60 15.23
CA HIS A 233 7.02 4.13 13.90
C HIS A 233 5.90 4.44 12.88
N VAL A 234 5.53 5.71 12.81
CA VAL A 234 4.55 6.25 11.86
C VAL A 234 5.21 7.31 11.01
N LEU A 235 5.22 7.11 9.70
CA LEU A 235 5.84 8.04 8.76
C LEU A 235 5.31 9.47 8.92
N PRO A 236 6.19 10.49 8.92
CA PRO A 236 5.79 11.89 8.79
C PRO A 236 4.84 12.10 7.61
N THR A 237 3.88 12.99 7.76
CA THR A 237 2.84 13.23 6.74
C THR A 237 3.44 13.53 5.37
N HIS A 238 4.47 14.38 5.29
CA HIS A 238 5.09 14.75 4.01
C HIS A 238 5.77 13.56 3.31
N LEU A 239 6.44 12.68 4.05
CA LEU A 239 7.05 11.47 3.49
C LEU A 239 6.00 10.45 3.06
N ARG A 240 4.90 10.33 3.82
CA ARG A 240 3.79 9.46 3.46
C ARG A 240 3.12 9.92 2.16
N LEU A 241 2.85 11.21 2.01
CA LEU A 241 2.27 11.78 0.79
C LEU A 241 3.24 11.68 -0.39
N ARG A 242 4.54 11.94 -0.17
CA ARG A 242 5.58 11.75 -1.20
C ARG A 242 5.64 10.30 -1.69
N ARG A 243 5.65 9.33 -0.79
CA ARG A 243 5.61 7.91 -1.15
C ARG A 243 4.41 7.57 -2.02
N ARG A 244 3.21 8.08 -1.68
CA ARG A 244 2.01 7.89 -2.51
C ARG A 244 2.18 8.46 -3.91
N ALA A 245 2.73 9.66 -4.02
CA ALA A 245 2.99 10.29 -5.32
C ALA A 245 3.97 9.46 -6.16
N GLN A 246 5.09 8.99 -5.58
CA GLN A 246 6.07 8.14 -6.27
C GLN A 246 5.46 6.80 -6.72
N HIS A 247 4.71 6.11 -5.84
CA HIS A 247 4.02 4.86 -6.22
C HIS A 247 3.00 5.09 -7.34
N THR A 248 2.30 6.23 -7.33
CA THR A 248 1.37 6.58 -8.41
C THR A 248 2.10 6.80 -9.72
N ILE A 249 3.23 7.51 -9.72
CA ILE A 249 4.05 7.71 -10.92
C ILE A 249 4.54 6.38 -11.46
N ALA A 250 5.13 5.51 -10.63
CA ALA A 250 5.58 4.20 -11.05
C ALA A 250 4.43 3.39 -11.68
N ARG A 251 3.25 3.39 -11.04
CA ARG A 251 2.06 2.72 -11.58
C ARG A 251 1.60 3.31 -12.91
N LEU A 252 1.62 4.64 -13.08
CA LEU A 252 1.26 5.28 -14.34
C LEU A 252 2.22 4.89 -15.48
N HIS A 253 3.51 4.68 -15.17
CA HIS A 253 4.50 4.23 -16.15
C HIS A 253 4.32 2.78 -16.58
N THR A 254 3.59 1.95 -15.81
CA THR A 254 3.28 0.58 -16.22
C THR A 254 2.07 0.48 -17.16
N LEU A 255 1.30 1.55 -17.37
CA LEU A 255 0.15 1.52 -18.26
C LEU A 255 0.56 1.28 -19.72
N PRO A 256 -0.29 0.61 -20.54
CA PRO A 256 -0.04 0.44 -21.96
C PRO A 256 0.20 1.78 -22.68
N ARG A 257 1.14 1.83 -23.62
CA ARG A 257 1.47 3.07 -24.36
C ARG A 257 0.28 3.71 -25.10
N LYS A 258 -0.73 2.90 -25.47
CA LYS A 258 -2.00 3.37 -26.06
C LYS A 258 -2.91 4.10 -25.06
N HIS A 259 -2.66 3.98 -23.74
CA HIS A 259 -3.51 4.60 -22.72
C HIS A 259 -3.43 6.14 -22.81
N PRO A 260 -4.57 6.89 -22.78
CA PRO A 260 -4.59 8.35 -22.99
C PRO A 260 -3.68 9.14 -22.06
N ILE A 261 -3.41 8.64 -20.85
CA ILE A 261 -2.56 9.31 -19.85
C ILE A 261 -1.09 9.45 -20.32
N TRP A 262 -0.62 8.60 -21.24
CA TRP A 262 0.75 8.63 -21.73
C TRP A 262 1.10 9.97 -22.38
N SER A 263 0.19 10.54 -23.15
CA SER A 263 0.39 11.86 -23.75
C SER A 263 0.57 12.95 -22.70
N ALA A 264 -0.11 12.84 -21.56
CA ALA A 264 0.03 13.76 -20.43
C ALA A 264 1.35 13.54 -19.66
N LEU A 265 1.74 12.30 -19.42
CA LEU A 265 3.01 11.95 -18.77
C LEU A 265 4.21 12.45 -19.60
N LEU A 266 4.23 12.19 -20.90
CA LEU A 266 5.30 12.66 -21.78
C LEU A 266 5.40 14.20 -21.82
N ARG A 267 4.25 14.91 -21.83
CA ARG A 267 4.26 16.39 -21.71
C ARG A 267 4.83 16.85 -20.37
N ALA A 268 4.52 16.15 -19.30
CA ALA A 268 5.02 16.43 -17.96
C ALA A 268 6.54 16.21 -17.87
N GLN A 269 7.04 15.12 -18.44
CA GLN A 269 8.47 14.81 -18.50
C GLN A 269 9.25 15.85 -19.31
N ARG A 270 8.76 16.25 -20.49
CA ARG A 270 9.39 17.29 -21.32
C ARG A 270 9.46 18.64 -20.60
N ARG A 271 8.44 18.98 -19.81
CA ARG A 271 8.40 20.23 -19.02
C ARG A 271 9.29 20.19 -17.78
N ARG A 272 9.72 19.02 -17.33
CA ARG A 272 10.68 18.85 -16.23
C ARG A 272 11.96 19.65 -16.46
N ASN A 273 12.44 19.71 -17.69
CA ASN A 273 13.69 20.34 -18.06
C ASN A 273 13.57 21.87 -18.30
N ASN A 274 12.36 22.39 -18.47
CA ASN A 274 12.11 23.81 -18.67
C ASN A 274 11.74 24.49 -17.36
N ILE A 275 12.66 25.22 -16.77
CA ILE A 275 12.56 25.95 -15.49
C ILE A 275 11.66 27.22 -15.60
N GLY A 276 10.68 27.22 -16.45
CA GLY A 276 9.69 28.30 -16.56
C GLY A 276 8.48 28.03 -15.64
N ASN A 277 7.90 29.12 -15.12
CA ASN A 277 6.80 29.17 -14.13
C ASN A 277 5.47 28.47 -14.51
N TYR A 278 5.45 27.55 -15.46
CA TYR A 278 4.24 26.99 -16.03
C TYR A 278 3.92 25.60 -15.51
N ALA A 279 2.72 25.50 -14.95
CA ALA A 279 1.97 24.29 -14.63
C ALA A 279 2.74 23.23 -13.81
N ARG A 280 3.02 23.56 -12.55
CA ARG A 280 3.38 22.57 -11.54
C ARG A 280 2.14 21.72 -11.25
N PHE A 281 2.20 20.45 -11.55
CA PHE A 281 1.20 19.50 -11.08
C PHE A 281 1.80 18.68 -9.92
N PRO A 282 0.98 18.20 -8.98
CA PRO A 282 1.48 17.57 -7.74
C PRO A 282 2.50 16.45 -7.95
N LEU A 283 2.36 15.64 -8.99
CA LEU A 283 3.30 14.54 -9.28
C LEU A 283 4.65 15.02 -9.85
N ALA A 284 4.78 16.26 -10.34
CA ALA A 284 6.02 16.75 -10.96
C ALA A 284 7.21 16.75 -9.97
N GLU A 285 6.97 17.13 -8.73
CA GLU A 285 8.02 17.16 -7.70
C GLU A 285 8.45 15.75 -7.29
N ALA A 286 7.51 14.81 -7.21
CA ALA A 286 7.84 13.42 -6.97
C ALA A 286 8.62 12.81 -8.16
N LEU A 287 8.23 13.14 -9.39
CA LEU A 287 8.91 12.68 -10.61
C LEU A 287 10.38 13.14 -10.69
N LYS A 288 10.71 14.36 -10.20
CA LYS A 288 12.09 14.86 -10.16
C LYS A 288 13.03 14.00 -9.31
N THR A 289 12.48 13.26 -8.36
CA THR A 289 13.24 12.42 -7.43
C THR A 289 13.32 10.96 -7.86
N MET A 290 12.80 10.65 -9.05
CA MET A 290 12.77 9.29 -9.60
C MET A 290 13.65 9.21 -10.85
N ASP A 291 14.25 8.05 -11.05
CA ASP A 291 14.99 7.76 -12.27
C ASP A 291 14.05 7.42 -13.41
N LEU A 292 14.10 8.19 -14.49
CA LEU A 292 13.23 8.02 -15.65
C LEU A 292 13.57 6.75 -16.43
N GLN A 293 14.86 6.37 -16.49
CA GLN A 293 15.26 5.16 -17.19
C GLN A 293 14.65 3.93 -16.50
N THR A 294 14.78 3.84 -15.19
CA THR A 294 14.15 2.76 -14.41
C THR A 294 12.64 2.71 -14.63
N LEU A 295 11.96 3.87 -14.64
CA LEU A 295 10.52 3.92 -14.87
C LEU A 295 10.11 3.45 -16.27
N ASP A 296 10.88 3.77 -17.30
CA ASP A 296 10.60 3.38 -18.70
C ASP A 296 10.91 1.89 -18.96
N GLU A 297 11.76 1.27 -18.14
CA GLU A 297 12.07 -0.15 -18.17
C GLU A 297 11.02 -1.02 -17.45
N LEU A 298 10.12 -0.44 -16.67
CA LEU A 298 9.11 -1.21 -15.92
C LEU A 298 8.20 -2.03 -16.84
N GLU A 299 7.69 -3.12 -16.28
CA GLU A 299 6.66 -3.96 -16.90
C GLU A 299 5.43 -3.15 -17.36
N THR A 300 4.68 -3.69 -18.30
CA THR A 300 3.38 -3.14 -18.68
C THR A 300 2.28 -3.91 -17.95
N ILE A 301 1.38 -3.19 -17.27
CA ILE A 301 0.18 -3.74 -16.63
C ILE A 301 -1.03 -3.16 -17.35
N ASP A 302 -1.76 -4.01 -18.06
CA ASP A 302 -3.01 -3.61 -18.70
C ASP A 302 -4.13 -3.60 -17.64
N PRO A 303 -4.80 -2.48 -17.42
CA PRO A 303 -5.91 -2.41 -16.47
C PRO A 303 -7.19 -3.10 -16.95
N SER A 304 -7.25 -3.47 -18.23
CA SER A 304 -8.41 -4.17 -18.79
C SER A 304 -8.55 -5.56 -18.15
N PRO A 305 -9.75 -5.95 -17.71
CA PRO A 305 -9.97 -7.30 -17.21
C PRO A 305 -9.80 -8.34 -18.34
N LEU A 306 -9.42 -9.55 -17.98
CA LEU A 306 -9.48 -10.68 -18.90
C LEU A 306 -10.94 -10.96 -19.24
N ALA A 307 -11.18 -11.40 -20.48
CA ALA A 307 -12.52 -11.78 -20.92
C ALA A 307 -13.01 -13.00 -20.12
N PRO A 308 -14.19 -12.95 -19.48
CA PRO A 308 -14.68 -14.06 -18.65
C PRO A 308 -14.93 -15.36 -19.44
N TRP A 309 -15.05 -15.26 -20.76
CA TRP A 309 -15.25 -16.39 -21.68
C TRP A 309 -13.94 -16.92 -22.30
N GLN A 310 -12.81 -16.42 -21.85
CA GLN A 310 -11.52 -16.96 -22.29
C GLN A 310 -11.41 -18.40 -21.81
N ALA A 311 -11.13 -19.33 -22.74
CA ALA A 311 -10.96 -20.73 -22.40
C ALA A 311 -9.78 -20.90 -21.39
N GLU A 312 -9.96 -21.77 -20.42
CA GLU A 312 -8.88 -22.15 -19.52
C GLU A 312 -7.87 -23.02 -20.28
N PRO A 313 -6.61 -22.59 -20.42
CA PRO A 313 -5.62 -23.32 -21.21
C PRO A 313 -5.02 -24.53 -20.49
N PHE A 314 -5.20 -24.61 -19.18
CA PHE A 314 -4.79 -25.76 -18.38
C PHE A 314 -5.97 -26.71 -18.21
N ALA A 315 -5.75 -28.00 -18.41
CA ALA A 315 -6.73 -29.02 -18.08
C ALA A 315 -7.05 -29.02 -16.58
N GLU A 316 -6.05 -28.71 -15.75
CA GLU A 316 -6.20 -28.57 -14.31
C GLU A 316 -5.06 -27.74 -13.71
N ILE A 317 -5.37 -26.89 -12.72
CA ILE A 317 -4.37 -26.27 -11.84
C ILE A 317 -4.69 -26.69 -10.41
N GLU A 318 -3.84 -27.57 -9.85
CA GLU A 318 -4.08 -28.23 -8.58
C GLU A 318 -3.15 -27.71 -7.47
N VAL A 319 -3.77 -27.24 -6.37
CA VAL A 319 -3.08 -26.88 -5.15
C VAL A 319 -3.66 -27.68 -3.99
N ALA A 320 -3.02 -28.79 -3.61
CA ALA A 320 -3.46 -29.65 -2.53
C ALA A 320 -3.54 -28.89 -1.20
N SER A 321 -4.50 -29.29 -0.33
CA SER A 321 -4.73 -28.66 0.97
C SER A 321 -3.58 -28.87 1.96
N ASP A 322 -2.98 -30.05 1.91
CA ASP A 322 -1.93 -30.50 2.82
C ASP A 322 -0.73 -31.08 2.07
N ARG A 323 0.35 -31.32 2.81
CA ARG A 323 1.63 -31.74 2.27
C ARG A 323 1.65 -33.23 1.85
N GLU A 324 0.97 -34.07 2.59
CA GLU A 324 0.94 -35.53 2.37
C GLU A 324 0.19 -35.83 1.07
N THR A 325 -1.00 -35.27 0.92
CA THR A 325 -1.81 -35.38 -0.32
C THR A 325 -1.04 -34.84 -1.53
N ALA A 326 -0.26 -33.75 -1.37
CA ALA A 326 0.51 -33.19 -2.49
C ALA A 326 1.64 -34.12 -2.96
N VAL A 327 2.31 -34.82 -2.04
CA VAL A 327 3.37 -35.80 -2.37
C VAL A 327 2.76 -36.99 -3.11
N GLU A 328 1.69 -37.58 -2.59
CA GLU A 328 0.99 -38.73 -3.18
C GLU A 328 0.51 -38.40 -4.61
N ARG A 329 -0.06 -37.23 -4.79
CA ARG A 329 -0.52 -36.78 -6.13
C ARG A 329 0.63 -36.51 -7.09
N ALA A 330 1.78 -36.01 -6.60
CA ALA A 330 2.96 -35.83 -7.45
C ALA A 330 3.52 -37.19 -7.95
N GLU A 331 3.48 -38.24 -7.11
CA GLU A 331 3.83 -39.59 -7.52
C GLU A 331 2.82 -40.16 -8.53
N THR A 332 1.54 -39.93 -8.30
CA THR A 332 0.47 -40.31 -9.24
C THR A 332 0.65 -39.61 -10.60
N ALA A 333 0.91 -38.29 -10.59
CA ALA A 333 1.14 -37.51 -11.80
C ALA A 333 2.29 -38.10 -12.63
N ARG A 334 3.33 -38.56 -11.96
CA ARG A 334 4.50 -39.18 -12.59
C ARG A 334 4.20 -40.49 -13.30
N SER A 335 3.27 -41.30 -12.79
CA SER A 335 2.86 -42.56 -13.40
C SER A 335 1.78 -42.41 -14.46
N MET A 336 1.02 -41.32 -14.44
CA MET A 336 -0.16 -41.10 -15.30
C MET A 336 0.07 -40.14 -16.45
N SER A 337 1.15 -39.34 -16.45
CA SER A 337 1.41 -38.34 -17.50
C SER A 337 2.50 -38.81 -18.47
N ASP A 338 2.30 -38.56 -19.74
CA ASP A 338 3.28 -38.87 -20.78
C ASP A 338 4.55 -38.02 -20.68
N ILE A 339 4.41 -36.80 -20.14
CA ILE A 339 5.51 -35.86 -19.92
C ILE A 339 5.38 -35.26 -18.53
N VAL A 340 6.44 -35.34 -17.73
CA VAL A 340 6.51 -34.72 -16.41
C VAL A 340 7.69 -33.77 -16.33
N VAL A 341 7.43 -32.54 -15.95
CA VAL A 341 8.42 -31.46 -15.86
C VAL A 341 8.37 -30.83 -14.50
N TYR A 342 9.52 -30.62 -13.89
CA TYR A 342 9.67 -29.95 -12.60
C TYR A 342 10.21 -28.56 -12.79
N SER A 343 9.68 -27.60 -12.05
CA SER A 343 10.12 -26.21 -12.07
C SER A 343 10.37 -25.70 -10.65
N ASP A 344 11.50 -25.07 -10.45
CA ASP A 344 11.89 -24.48 -9.19
C ASP A 344 12.69 -23.19 -9.40
N ALA A 345 12.71 -22.32 -8.37
CA ALA A 345 13.51 -21.10 -8.36
C ALA A 345 14.26 -20.93 -7.04
N SER A 346 15.51 -20.55 -7.14
CA SER A 346 16.39 -20.43 -5.98
C SER A 346 17.15 -19.09 -5.97
N ALA A 347 17.56 -18.69 -4.77
CA ALA A 347 18.34 -17.48 -4.55
C ALA A 347 19.77 -17.83 -4.08
N ARG A 348 20.77 -17.21 -4.71
CA ARG A 348 22.16 -17.34 -4.30
C ARG A 348 22.86 -15.99 -4.38
N GLU A 349 23.52 -15.56 -3.29
CA GLU A 349 24.34 -14.33 -3.23
C GLU A 349 23.62 -13.08 -3.78
N GLY A 350 22.32 -12.93 -3.48
CA GLY A 350 21.54 -11.77 -3.92
C GLY A 350 21.02 -11.84 -5.37
N HIS A 351 21.21 -12.97 -6.06
CA HIS A 351 20.69 -13.23 -7.40
C HIS A 351 19.69 -14.39 -7.39
N LEU A 352 18.82 -14.41 -8.38
CA LEU A 352 17.79 -15.41 -8.58
C LEU A 352 18.06 -16.21 -9.85
N GLY A 353 17.90 -17.52 -9.75
CA GLY A 353 17.87 -18.45 -10.86
C GLY A 353 16.56 -19.22 -10.85
N ALA A 354 16.12 -19.67 -12.02
CA ALA A 354 15.06 -20.63 -12.18
C ALA A 354 15.56 -21.81 -13.02
N ALA A 355 15.06 -22.99 -12.76
CA ALA A 355 15.39 -24.17 -13.53
C ALA A 355 14.19 -25.06 -13.80
N VAL A 356 14.30 -25.78 -14.89
CA VAL A 356 13.30 -26.74 -15.36
C VAL A 356 13.99 -28.06 -15.62
N VAL A 357 13.40 -29.15 -15.17
CA VAL A 357 13.94 -30.50 -15.35
C VAL A 357 12.84 -31.46 -15.79
N ALA A 358 13.08 -32.23 -16.83
CA ALA A 358 12.28 -33.37 -17.17
C ALA A 358 13.08 -34.66 -16.92
N LEU A 359 12.45 -35.64 -16.27
CA LEU A 359 13.06 -36.95 -15.98
C LEU A 359 12.37 -38.04 -16.81
N ASP A 360 13.13 -39.09 -17.13
CA ASP A 360 12.59 -40.34 -17.64
C ASP A 360 12.08 -41.25 -16.49
N ASP A 361 11.58 -42.42 -16.86
CA ASP A 361 11.09 -43.43 -15.89
C ASP A 361 12.19 -43.95 -14.97
N ASN A 362 13.46 -43.86 -15.38
CA ASN A 362 14.64 -44.24 -14.60
C ASN A 362 15.22 -43.11 -13.77
N LEU A 363 14.50 -41.97 -13.64
CA LEU A 363 14.93 -40.77 -12.92
C LEU A 363 16.18 -40.08 -13.51
N GLN A 364 16.50 -40.37 -14.80
CA GLN A 364 17.57 -39.66 -15.48
C GLN A 364 17.05 -38.38 -16.13
N VAL A 365 17.87 -37.32 -16.11
CA VAL A 365 17.51 -36.03 -16.72
C VAL A 365 17.49 -36.19 -18.24
N VAL A 366 16.33 -36.07 -18.86
CA VAL A 366 16.11 -36.09 -20.30
C VAL A 366 16.32 -34.71 -20.92
N GLU A 367 15.79 -33.69 -20.23
CA GLU A 367 15.87 -32.30 -20.66
C GLU A 367 16.01 -31.41 -19.44
N SER A 368 16.81 -30.39 -19.53
CA SER A 368 16.91 -29.38 -18.50
C SER A 368 17.17 -27.99 -19.07
N GLN A 369 16.67 -26.98 -18.41
CA GLN A 369 16.91 -25.59 -18.76
C GLN A 369 17.17 -24.75 -17.53
N GLN A 370 18.24 -23.96 -17.57
CA GLN A 370 18.60 -23.00 -16.54
C GLN A 370 18.36 -21.58 -17.05
N VAL A 371 17.77 -20.73 -16.21
CA VAL A 371 17.44 -19.36 -16.56
C VAL A 371 17.94 -18.43 -15.47
N GLN A 372 18.83 -17.51 -15.82
CA GLN A 372 19.22 -16.43 -14.93
C GLN A 372 18.08 -15.42 -14.86
N VAL A 373 17.46 -15.27 -13.68
CA VAL A 373 16.37 -14.32 -13.47
C VAL A 373 16.92 -12.93 -13.18
N GLY A 374 17.96 -12.82 -12.36
CA GLY A 374 18.63 -11.55 -12.08
C GLY A 374 18.68 -11.19 -10.60
N PRO A 375 19.08 -9.96 -10.28
CA PRO A 375 19.30 -9.54 -8.89
C PRO A 375 17.99 -9.39 -8.09
N MET A 376 18.04 -9.72 -6.80
CA MET A 376 16.88 -9.72 -5.89
C MET A 376 16.32 -8.31 -5.60
N ASP A 377 17.03 -7.25 -5.89
CA ASP A 377 16.52 -5.88 -5.80
C ASP A 377 15.54 -5.55 -6.93
N ARG A 378 15.68 -6.17 -8.11
CA ARG A 378 14.78 -6.02 -9.26
C ARG A 378 13.74 -7.13 -9.40
N TRP A 379 14.00 -8.32 -8.86
CA TRP A 379 13.17 -9.52 -9.01
C TRP A 379 12.82 -10.12 -7.66
N SER A 380 11.78 -10.94 -7.60
CA SER A 380 11.40 -11.68 -6.39
C SER A 380 11.39 -13.19 -6.66
N VAL A 381 11.57 -14.00 -5.62
CA VAL A 381 11.48 -15.47 -5.72
C VAL A 381 10.17 -15.88 -6.38
N HIS A 382 9.04 -15.33 -5.93
CA HIS A 382 7.72 -15.59 -6.54
C HIS A 382 7.70 -15.40 -8.08
N VAL A 383 8.40 -14.39 -8.59
CA VAL A 383 8.46 -14.14 -10.02
C VAL A 383 9.45 -15.07 -10.71
N ALA A 384 10.53 -15.46 -10.05
CA ALA A 384 11.44 -16.47 -10.55
C ALA A 384 10.70 -17.82 -10.75
N GLU A 385 9.80 -18.18 -9.83
CA GLU A 385 8.92 -19.34 -9.97
C GLU A 385 7.98 -19.22 -11.18
N LEU A 386 7.35 -18.07 -11.39
CA LEU A 386 6.52 -17.86 -12.58
C LEU A 386 7.33 -17.97 -13.87
N ILE A 387 8.56 -17.46 -13.89
CA ILE A 387 9.46 -17.61 -15.03
C ILE A 387 9.82 -19.09 -15.24
N GLY A 388 10.08 -19.83 -14.17
CA GLY A 388 10.29 -21.28 -14.21
C GLY A 388 9.11 -22.01 -14.85
N ILE A 389 7.87 -21.73 -14.43
CA ILE A 389 6.65 -22.30 -15.02
C ILE A 389 6.56 -21.98 -16.53
N PHE A 390 6.84 -20.73 -16.93
CA PHE A 390 6.84 -20.34 -18.35
C PHE A 390 7.81 -21.20 -19.18
N TYR A 391 9.03 -21.40 -18.68
CA TYR A 391 10.02 -22.24 -19.37
C TYR A 391 9.70 -23.73 -19.27
N ALA A 392 9.00 -24.18 -18.21
CA ALA A 392 8.51 -25.56 -18.10
C ALA A 392 7.51 -25.90 -19.22
N ILE A 393 6.60 -24.97 -19.55
CA ILE A 393 5.67 -25.12 -20.67
C ILE A 393 6.45 -25.24 -22.00
N SER A 394 7.46 -24.40 -22.20
CA SER A 394 8.31 -24.46 -23.39
C SER A 394 9.07 -25.80 -23.46
N THR A 395 9.48 -26.37 -22.34
CA THR A 395 10.12 -27.68 -22.26
C THR A 395 9.14 -28.80 -22.60
N VAL A 396 7.90 -28.74 -22.09
CA VAL A 396 6.82 -29.70 -22.49
C VAL A 396 6.62 -29.68 -23.99
N PHE A 397 6.51 -28.48 -24.57
CA PHE A 397 6.34 -28.34 -26.03
C PHE A 397 7.50 -28.98 -26.82
N LYS A 398 8.75 -28.73 -26.42
CA LYS A 398 9.95 -29.29 -27.02
C LYS A 398 9.96 -30.82 -26.96
N ILE A 399 9.70 -31.40 -25.79
CA ILE A 399 9.68 -32.86 -25.60
C ILE A 399 8.57 -33.51 -26.43
N ALA A 400 7.38 -32.91 -26.46
CA ALA A 400 6.25 -33.40 -27.22
C ALA A 400 6.54 -33.47 -28.72
N HIS A 401 7.27 -32.50 -29.29
CA HIS A 401 7.70 -32.48 -30.69
C HIS A 401 8.82 -33.48 -30.99
N GLN A 402 9.73 -33.70 -30.05
CA GLN A 402 10.80 -34.69 -30.22
C GLN A 402 10.28 -36.14 -30.19
N ARG A 403 9.19 -36.38 -29.44
CA ARG A 403 8.54 -37.70 -29.30
C ARG A 403 7.40 -37.87 -30.34
N THR A 404 7.51 -37.30 -31.51
CA THR A 404 6.52 -37.49 -32.61
C THR A 404 6.48 -38.95 -33.03
N SER A 405 5.55 -39.69 -32.44
CA SER A 405 5.13 -41.01 -32.87
C SER A 405 3.77 -40.88 -33.55
N GLU A 406 3.52 -41.66 -34.60
CA GLU A 406 2.33 -41.63 -35.48
C GLU A 406 0.97 -41.91 -34.79
N ASN A 407 0.93 -41.99 -33.47
CA ASN A 407 -0.30 -42.22 -32.70
C ASN A 407 -1.06 -40.92 -32.44
N SER A 408 -2.25 -40.82 -33.01
CA SER A 408 -3.22 -39.71 -32.86
C SER A 408 -3.87 -39.55 -31.46
N ARG A 409 -3.27 -40.12 -30.41
CA ARG A 409 -3.77 -40.01 -29.03
C ARG A 409 -3.40 -38.65 -28.45
N GLU A 410 -4.34 -38.06 -27.72
CA GLU A 410 -4.10 -36.88 -26.89
C GLU A 410 -3.01 -37.19 -25.84
N LYS A 411 -1.96 -36.37 -25.78
CA LYS A 411 -0.87 -36.50 -24.81
C LYS A 411 -1.21 -35.78 -23.53
N THR A 412 -0.73 -36.30 -22.42
CA THR A 412 -0.87 -35.66 -21.09
C THR A 412 0.48 -35.14 -20.62
N ALA A 413 0.49 -33.91 -20.07
CA ALA A 413 1.70 -33.34 -19.51
C ALA A 413 1.39 -32.69 -18.13
N THR A 414 2.25 -32.94 -17.15
CA THR A 414 2.12 -32.32 -15.83
C THR A 414 3.39 -31.55 -15.47
N ILE A 415 3.20 -30.28 -15.10
CA ILE A 415 4.25 -29.42 -14.54
C ILE A 415 4.10 -29.40 -13.02
N LEU A 416 5.15 -29.78 -12.33
CA LEU A 416 5.25 -29.81 -10.87
C LEU A 416 6.08 -28.62 -10.38
N CYS A 417 5.53 -27.79 -9.48
CA CYS A 417 6.18 -26.61 -8.95
C CYS A 417 5.89 -26.50 -7.45
N ASP A 418 6.88 -26.09 -6.65
CA ASP A 418 6.73 -25.98 -5.20
C ASP A 418 6.16 -24.62 -4.73
N SER A 419 5.95 -23.68 -5.64
CA SER A 419 5.41 -22.36 -5.32
C SER A 419 3.88 -22.29 -5.39
N ARG A 420 3.19 -22.54 -4.28
CA ARG A 420 1.72 -22.35 -4.20
C ARG A 420 1.26 -20.99 -4.70
N SER A 421 2.04 -19.95 -4.41
CA SER A 421 1.69 -18.57 -4.80
C SER A 421 1.77 -18.35 -6.32
N ALA A 422 2.69 -19.02 -7.01
CA ALA A 422 2.81 -18.95 -8.45
C ALA A 422 1.63 -19.66 -9.14
N LEU A 423 1.26 -20.84 -8.64
CA LEU A 423 0.08 -21.56 -9.13
C LEU A 423 -1.20 -20.75 -8.94
N GLN A 424 -1.40 -20.18 -7.75
CA GLN A 424 -2.57 -19.34 -7.46
C GLN A 424 -2.63 -18.08 -8.32
N ALA A 425 -1.46 -17.50 -8.65
CA ALA A 425 -1.40 -16.34 -9.54
C ALA A 425 -1.75 -16.70 -11.00
N THR A 426 -1.41 -17.91 -11.43
CA THR A 426 -1.76 -18.45 -12.75
C THR A 426 -3.24 -18.82 -12.81
N GLN A 427 -3.78 -19.43 -11.75
CA GLN A 427 -5.20 -19.78 -11.63
C GLN A 427 -6.11 -18.54 -11.58
N ASN A 428 -5.66 -17.47 -10.90
CA ASN A 428 -6.44 -16.23 -10.75
C ASN A 428 -5.63 -15.03 -11.27
N PRO A 429 -5.49 -14.88 -12.58
CA PRO A 429 -4.74 -13.80 -13.19
C PRO A 429 -5.38 -12.45 -12.86
N GLY A 430 -4.57 -11.46 -12.49
CA GLY A 430 -5.04 -10.14 -12.08
C GLY A 430 -4.22 -8.99 -12.67
N ASN A 431 -4.80 -7.79 -12.59
CA ASN A 431 -4.18 -6.55 -13.09
C ASN A 431 -3.17 -5.99 -12.08
N LYS A 432 -2.11 -6.73 -11.81
CA LYS A 432 -1.08 -6.42 -10.80
C LYS A 432 0.31 -6.75 -11.32
N SER A 433 1.32 -6.40 -10.55
CA SER A 433 2.73 -6.69 -10.86
C SER A 433 2.94 -8.18 -11.16
N GLY A 434 3.67 -8.46 -12.23
CA GLY A 434 3.86 -9.82 -12.76
C GLY A 434 2.83 -10.23 -13.81
N GLN A 435 1.83 -9.40 -14.13
CA GLN A 435 0.76 -9.72 -15.09
C GLN A 435 1.28 -10.23 -16.42
N ARG A 436 2.33 -9.61 -16.97
CA ARG A 436 2.89 -10.00 -18.27
C ARG A 436 3.45 -11.41 -18.28
N ILE A 437 4.02 -11.85 -17.16
CA ILE A 437 4.56 -13.21 -17.03
C ILE A 437 3.41 -14.21 -16.96
N VAL A 438 2.39 -13.92 -16.15
CA VAL A 438 1.18 -14.76 -16.06
C VAL A 438 0.48 -14.86 -17.43
N HIS A 439 0.36 -13.75 -18.16
CA HIS A 439 -0.23 -13.77 -19.51
C HIS A 439 0.63 -14.60 -20.49
N ALA A 440 1.96 -14.52 -20.39
CA ALA A 440 2.85 -15.35 -21.22
C ALA A 440 2.69 -16.84 -20.88
N ILE A 441 2.53 -17.20 -19.60
CA ILE A 441 2.22 -18.56 -19.16
C ILE A 441 0.90 -19.05 -19.78
N LEU A 442 -0.17 -18.26 -19.68
CA LEU A 442 -1.47 -18.62 -20.22
C LEU A 442 -1.45 -18.76 -21.73
N GLN A 443 -0.75 -17.86 -22.42
CA GLN A 443 -0.59 -17.92 -23.87
C GLN A 443 0.19 -19.16 -24.29
N ALA A 444 1.33 -19.44 -23.66
CA ALA A 444 2.13 -20.64 -23.95
C ALA A 444 1.34 -21.93 -23.67
N ALA A 445 0.55 -21.95 -22.59
CA ALA A 445 -0.33 -23.09 -22.30
C ALA A 445 -1.42 -23.26 -23.37
N THR A 446 -1.97 -22.17 -23.91
CA THR A 446 -2.94 -22.22 -25.02
C THR A 446 -2.29 -22.82 -26.31
N GLU A 447 -1.06 -22.46 -26.57
CA GLU A 447 -0.29 -23.02 -27.72
C GLU A 447 -0.06 -24.55 -27.55
N VAL A 448 0.29 -24.99 -26.32
CA VAL A 448 0.42 -26.42 -26.00
C VAL A 448 -0.92 -27.16 -26.12
N GLN A 449 -2.02 -26.57 -25.68
CA GLN A 449 -3.37 -27.14 -25.80
C GLN A 449 -3.78 -27.29 -27.28
N ALA A 450 -3.40 -26.34 -28.14
CA ALA A 450 -3.68 -26.41 -29.56
C ALA A 450 -3.01 -27.64 -30.26
N GLU A 451 -1.88 -28.11 -29.71
CA GLU A 451 -1.18 -29.33 -30.13
C GLU A 451 -1.77 -30.61 -29.52
N ARG A 452 -2.98 -30.55 -28.96
CA ARG A 452 -3.68 -31.67 -28.30
C ARG A 452 -2.90 -32.27 -27.13
N ILE A 453 -2.30 -31.41 -26.32
CA ILE A 453 -1.63 -31.80 -25.08
C ILE A 453 -2.46 -31.30 -23.91
N ALA A 454 -2.99 -32.21 -23.11
CA ALA A 454 -3.70 -31.88 -21.88
C ALA A 454 -2.67 -31.49 -20.81
N LEU A 455 -2.48 -30.17 -20.60
CA LEU A 455 -1.48 -29.62 -19.70
C LEU A 455 -2.07 -29.43 -18.29
N ARG A 456 -1.41 -30.00 -17.29
CA ARG A 456 -1.72 -29.83 -15.88
C ARG A 456 -0.62 -29.08 -15.17
N LEU A 457 -0.99 -28.26 -14.18
CA LEU A 457 -0.06 -27.55 -13.30
C LEU A 457 -0.38 -27.93 -11.84
N GLN A 458 0.58 -28.50 -11.14
CA GLN A 458 0.34 -29.10 -9.84
C GLN A 458 1.39 -28.68 -8.81
N TRP A 459 0.94 -28.45 -7.58
CA TRP A 459 1.82 -28.13 -6.47
C TRP A 459 2.48 -29.38 -5.92
N VAL A 460 3.82 -29.31 -5.72
CA VAL A 460 4.62 -30.28 -4.99
C VAL A 460 5.28 -29.57 -3.79
N PRO A 461 5.33 -30.19 -2.59
CA PRO A 461 6.04 -29.55 -1.48
C PRO A 461 7.55 -29.53 -1.70
N GLY A 462 8.20 -28.39 -1.47
CA GLY A 462 9.67 -28.31 -1.45
C GLY A 462 10.29 -29.16 -0.35
N HIS A 463 11.50 -29.68 -0.58
CA HIS A 463 12.30 -30.48 0.37
C HIS A 463 11.54 -31.71 0.92
N CYS A 464 10.92 -32.49 0.05
CA CYS A 464 10.22 -33.73 0.40
C CYS A 464 10.83 -34.97 -0.25
N ASN A 465 12.12 -34.94 -0.60
CA ASN A 465 12.84 -36.01 -1.28
C ASN A 465 12.21 -36.42 -2.63
N ASN A 466 11.62 -35.48 -3.35
CA ASN A 466 11.16 -35.68 -4.70
C ASN A 466 12.34 -35.46 -5.67
N PRO A 467 12.82 -36.53 -6.37
CA PRO A 467 14.06 -36.46 -7.16
C PRO A 467 14.05 -35.36 -8.22
N GLY A 468 12.89 -35.12 -8.86
CA GLY A 468 12.76 -34.11 -9.89
C GLY A 468 12.77 -32.69 -9.34
N ASN A 469 12.08 -32.46 -8.22
CA ASN A 469 12.09 -31.16 -7.55
C ASN A 469 13.48 -30.84 -6.97
N ASP A 470 14.14 -31.85 -6.36
CA ASP A 470 15.49 -31.69 -5.82
C ASP A 470 16.54 -31.44 -6.93
N ALA A 471 16.34 -32.00 -8.12
CA ALA A 471 17.16 -31.70 -9.30
C ALA A 471 16.91 -30.28 -9.81
N ALA A 472 15.66 -29.83 -9.88
CA ALA A 472 15.30 -28.47 -10.28
C ALA A 472 15.86 -27.42 -9.30
N ASP A 473 15.75 -27.64 -7.96
CA ASP A 473 16.33 -26.74 -6.94
C ASP A 473 17.86 -26.61 -7.08
N ARG A 474 18.58 -27.71 -7.29
CA ARG A 474 20.03 -27.67 -7.53
C ARG A 474 20.38 -26.84 -8.75
N LEU A 475 19.73 -27.09 -9.88
CA LEU A 475 19.98 -26.35 -11.12
C LEU A 475 19.56 -24.88 -11.01
N ALA A 476 18.48 -24.57 -10.27
CA ALA A 476 18.06 -23.20 -10.02
C ALA A 476 19.08 -22.41 -9.20
N ARG A 477 19.73 -23.06 -8.22
CA ARG A 477 20.84 -22.44 -7.46
C ARG A 477 22.05 -22.13 -8.35
N ASP A 478 22.38 -23.02 -9.27
CA ASP A 478 23.50 -22.85 -10.20
C ASP A 478 23.15 -21.80 -11.28
N ALA A 479 21.87 -21.68 -11.66
CA ALA A 479 21.38 -20.70 -12.62
C ALA A 479 21.45 -19.24 -12.12
N ALA A 480 21.73 -19.01 -10.83
CA ALA A 480 21.90 -17.65 -10.31
C ALA A 480 23.14 -16.94 -10.92
N TYR A 481 24.11 -17.67 -11.50
CA TYR A 481 25.33 -17.14 -12.14
C TYR A 481 25.64 -17.81 -13.50
N PRO A 482 26.39 -17.16 -14.41
CA PRO A 482 25.79 -16.56 -15.59
C PRO A 482 25.11 -17.61 -16.45
N GLY A 483 23.85 -17.36 -16.83
CA GLY A 483 23.04 -18.22 -17.67
C GLY A 483 22.27 -17.46 -18.75
N LYS A 484 21.40 -18.15 -19.45
CA LYS A 484 20.48 -17.56 -20.43
C LYS A 484 19.51 -16.64 -19.69
N SER A 485 19.53 -15.34 -20.00
CA SER A 485 18.61 -14.35 -19.46
C SER A 485 17.23 -14.46 -20.12
N HIS A 486 16.20 -13.97 -19.45
CA HIS A 486 14.84 -13.87 -19.97
C HIS A 486 14.55 -12.49 -20.55
N SER A 487 13.43 -12.36 -21.29
CA SER A 487 12.99 -11.10 -21.92
C SER A 487 12.00 -10.26 -21.09
N PHE A 488 11.62 -10.71 -19.91
CA PHE A 488 10.67 -9.98 -19.06
C PHE A 488 11.29 -8.71 -18.48
N ARG A 489 10.43 -7.73 -18.19
CA ARG A 489 10.83 -6.43 -17.66
C ARG A 489 10.76 -6.37 -16.13
N PRO A 490 11.53 -5.46 -15.48
CA PRO A 490 11.50 -5.26 -14.04
C PRO A 490 10.10 -4.96 -13.50
N LEU A 491 9.86 -5.36 -12.27
CA LEU A 491 8.53 -5.37 -11.67
C LEU A 491 8.20 -4.08 -10.95
N LEU A 492 6.95 -3.62 -11.09
CA LEU A 492 6.39 -2.52 -10.29
C LEU A 492 6.47 -2.80 -8.78
N SER A 493 6.24 -4.04 -8.36
CA SER A 493 6.30 -4.41 -6.93
C SER A 493 7.68 -4.21 -6.32
N ARG A 494 8.74 -4.45 -7.09
CA ARG A 494 10.14 -4.26 -6.65
C ARG A 494 10.52 -2.79 -6.64
N GLU A 495 10.11 -2.03 -7.66
CA GLU A 495 10.28 -0.57 -7.66
C GLU A 495 9.58 0.06 -6.45
N ASN A 496 8.35 -0.33 -6.14
CA ASN A 496 7.63 0.14 -4.95
C ASN A 496 8.37 -0.21 -3.64
N ALA A 497 9.02 -1.38 -3.56
CA ALA A 497 9.84 -1.76 -2.42
C ALA A 497 11.09 -0.87 -2.31
N HIS A 498 11.76 -0.59 -3.43
CA HIS A 498 12.92 0.32 -3.51
C HIS A 498 12.53 1.74 -3.08
N LEU A 499 11.45 2.28 -3.63
CA LEU A 499 10.92 3.59 -3.24
C LEU A 499 10.60 3.65 -1.74
N HIS A 500 10.10 2.56 -1.16
CA HIS A 500 9.85 2.49 0.27
C HIS A 500 11.15 2.57 1.09
N VAL A 501 12.20 1.84 0.70
CA VAL A 501 13.51 1.90 1.35
C VAL A 501 14.08 3.31 1.27
N ASN A 502 13.99 3.98 0.12
CA ASN A 502 14.47 5.35 -0.05
C ASN A 502 13.72 6.35 0.86
N ILE A 503 12.43 6.19 1.02
CA ILE A 503 11.63 7.02 1.96
C ILE A 503 12.05 6.77 3.42
N LEU A 504 12.35 5.55 3.80
CA LEU A 504 12.84 5.24 5.15
C LEU A 504 14.24 5.83 5.39
N SER A 505 15.14 5.73 4.42
CA SER A 505 16.47 6.37 4.49
C SER A 505 16.37 7.88 4.62
N GLN A 506 15.46 8.51 3.87
CA GLN A 506 15.20 9.94 4.01
C GLN A 506 14.67 10.28 5.40
N TRP A 507 13.73 9.50 5.94
CA TRP A 507 13.21 9.69 7.30
C TRP A 507 14.32 9.60 8.35
N GLU A 508 15.23 8.64 8.21
CA GLU A 508 16.38 8.50 9.09
C GLU A 508 17.29 9.73 9.02
N GLN A 509 17.59 10.23 7.84
CA GLN A 509 18.41 11.44 7.65
C GLN A 509 17.75 12.67 8.29
N GLU A 510 16.45 12.87 8.07
CA GLU A 510 15.67 13.95 8.68
C GLU A 510 15.63 13.84 10.21
N TRP A 511 15.51 12.63 10.74
CA TRP A 511 15.54 12.39 12.17
C TRP A 511 16.93 12.68 12.77
N ARG A 512 18.00 12.24 12.13
CA ARG A 512 19.37 12.47 12.58
C ARG A 512 19.72 13.97 12.62
N SER A 513 19.27 14.73 11.64
CA SER A 513 19.49 16.18 11.54
C SER A 513 18.52 17.04 12.36
N SER A 514 17.47 16.44 12.95
CA SER A 514 16.46 17.17 13.71
C SER A 514 17.03 17.80 14.97
N SER A 515 16.67 19.06 15.25
CA SER A 515 16.97 19.73 16.53
C SER A 515 16.14 19.18 17.70
N LYS A 516 15.11 18.38 17.43
CA LYS A 516 14.22 17.80 18.44
C LYS A 516 14.55 16.32 18.69
N GLY A 517 14.20 15.79 19.86
CA GLY A 517 14.37 14.37 20.17
C GLY A 517 15.77 13.95 20.60
N ASN A 518 16.62 14.88 21.05
CA ASN A 518 17.99 14.58 21.49
C ASN A 518 18.07 13.51 22.59
N HIS A 519 17.11 13.53 23.54
CA HIS A 519 17.06 12.53 24.61
C HIS A 519 16.84 11.12 24.02
N LEU A 520 15.87 10.97 23.12
CA LEU A 520 15.58 9.70 22.48
C LEU A 520 16.74 9.19 21.62
N ARG A 521 17.45 10.08 20.87
CA ARG A 521 18.64 9.68 20.09
C ARG A 521 19.80 9.20 20.95
N LYS A 522 19.97 9.74 22.18
CA LYS A 522 20.97 9.24 23.12
C LYS A 522 20.64 7.84 23.63
N ILE A 523 19.34 7.51 23.72
CA ILE A 523 18.87 6.17 24.12
C ILE A 523 18.97 5.20 22.96
N ASP A 524 18.63 5.65 21.74
CA ASP A 524 18.51 4.78 20.59
C ASP A 524 18.95 5.49 19.30
N GLY A 525 20.22 5.27 18.93
CA GLY A 525 20.82 5.86 17.75
C GLY A 525 20.38 5.23 16.42
N THR A 526 19.70 4.08 16.46
CA THR A 526 19.26 3.34 15.26
C THR A 526 17.87 3.72 14.77
N LEU A 527 17.21 4.65 15.43
CA LEU A 527 15.86 5.10 15.05
C LEU A 527 15.89 5.97 13.78
N PRO A 528 14.80 5.94 12.99
CA PRO A 528 13.55 5.18 13.16
C PRO A 528 13.69 3.69 12.82
N ALA A 529 13.16 2.82 13.67
CA ALA A 529 13.28 1.38 13.52
C ALA A 529 11.96 0.64 13.80
N THR A 530 11.69 -0.41 13.04
CA THR A 530 10.43 -1.17 13.14
C THR A 530 10.23 -1.88 14.48
N TYR A 531 11.32 -2.21 15.18
CA TYR A 531 11.23 -2.92 16.45
C TYR A 531 10.59 -2.09 17.58
N THR A 532 10.56 -0.74 17.48
CA THR A 532 9.83 0.08 18.45
C THR A 532 8.36 -0.32 18.55
N ARG A 533 7.75 -0.75 17.44
CA ARG A 533 6.39 -1.32 17.43
C ARG A 533 6.26 -2.52 18.36
N LYS A 534 7.26 -3.39 18.39
CA LYS A 534 7.26 -4.58 19.26
C LYS A 534 7.46 -4.21 20.72
N LEU A 535 8.20 -3.13 21.02
CA LEU A 535 8.37 -2.64 22.39
C LEU A 535 7.04 -2.21 23.02
N TYR A 536 6.17 -1.57 22.22
CA TYR A 536 4.88 -1.06 22.68
C TYR A 536 3.72 -2.02 22.45
N GLY A 537 3.82 -2.91 21.48
CA GLY A 537 2.70 -3.67 20.90
C GLY A 537 1.86 -4.45 21.90
N SER A 538 2.51 -5.11 22.86
CA SER A 538 1.84 -5.91 23.89
C SER A 538 1.53 -5.15 25.19
N LEU A 539 2.05 -3.91 25.34
CA LEU A 539 1.91 -3.17 26.58
C LEU A 539 0.48 -2.66 26.79
N PRO A 540 -0.05 -2.74 28.01
CA PRO A 540 -1.23 -1.95 28.39
C PRO A 540 -0.89 -0.47 28.43
N ARG A 541 -1.89 0.38 28.34
CA ARG A 541 -1.68 1.84 28.18
C ARG A 541 -0.90 2.51 29.30
N ASN A 542 -1.11 2.10 30.55
CA ASN A 542 -0.36 2.60 31.70
C ASN A 542 1.14 2.30 31.57
N ARG A 543 1.51 1.11 31.11
CA ARG A 543 2.92 0.74 30.87
C ARG A 543 3.50 1.41 29.63
N ALA A 544 2.73 1.55 28.57
CA ALA A 544 3.13 2.35 27.42
C ALA A 544 3.40 3.81 27.80
N TYR A 545 2.59 4.39 28.67
CA TYR A 545 2.80 5.73 29.23
C TYR A 545 4.14 5.84 29.99
N LEU A 546 4.48 4.86 30.84
CA LEU A 546 5.76 4.83 31.55
C LEU A 546 6.94 4.70 30.58
N LEU A 547 6.87 3.78 29.62
CA LEU A 547 7.93 3.58 28.64
C LEU A 547 8.16 4.86 27.82
N THR A 548 7.08 5.53 27.40
CA THR A 548 7.17 6.78 26.65
C THR A 548 7.84 7.88 27.46
N GLN A 549 7.54 8.02 28.75
CA GLN A 549 8.20 8.97 29.63
C GLN A 549 9.70 8.72 29.70
N LEU A 550 10.08 7.48 29.93
CA LEU A 550 11.49 7.08 30.04
C LEU A 550 12.26 7.32 28.74
N ARG A 551 11.70 6.95 27.60
CA ARG A 551 12.38 7.04 26.30
C ARG A 551 12.38 8.45 25.73
N THR A 552 11.32 9.25 25.96
CA THR A 552 11.25 10.62 25.41
C THR A 552 11.86 11.68 26.34
N GLY A 553 12.05 11.35 27.61
CA GLY A 553 12.50 12.30 28.63
C GLY A 553 11.43 13.28 29.12
N HIS A 554 10.21 13.18 28.56
CA HIS A 554 9.06 13.96 29.04
C HIS A 554 8.33 13.17 30.12
N ASN A 555 8.58 13.50 31.39
CA ASN A 555 8.18 12.71 32.53
C ASN A 555 7.79 13.60 33.74
N TRP A 556 7.46 12.99 34.88
CA TRP A 556 7.11 13.69 36.10
C TRP A 556 8.28 13.95 37.05
N LEU A 557 9.52 13.71 36.62
CA LEU A 557 10.71 13.95 37.42
C LEU A 557 10.98 15.45 37.59
N SER A 558 11.65 15.81 38.71
CA SER A 558 11.88 17.20 39.11
C SER A 558 12.62 18.01 38.05
N THR A 559 13.63 17.43 37.38
CA THR A 559 14.37 18.08 36.28
C THR A 559 13.45 18.53 35.14
N TYR A 560 12.52 17.65 34.72
CA TYR A 560 11.58 17.99 33.68
C TYR A 560 10.54 18.99 34.16
N ALA A 561 10.02 18.81 35.39
CA ALA A 561 9.05 19.72 35.99
C ALA A 561 9.58 21.15 36.13
N LYS A 562 10.86 21.32 36.54
CA LYS A 562 11.54 22.60 36.58
C LYS A 562 11.67 23.26 35.22
N SER A 563 12.04 22.49 34.19
CA SER A 563 12.21 23.02 32.82
C SER A 563 10.91 23.59 32.22
N PHE A 564 9.76 23.23 32.75
CA PHE A 564 8.43 23.73 32.37
C PHE A 564 7.77 24.63 33.43
N GLY A 565 8.52 25.04 34.46
CA GLY A 565 8.02 25.95 35.52
C GLY A 565 6.99 25.32 36.47
N PHE A 566 6.91 23.97 36.52
CA PHE A 566 6.02 23.27 37.45
C PHE A 566 6.64 23.06 38.86
N ARG A 567 7.97 23.29 38.98
CA ARG A 567 8.74 23.21 40.23
C ARG A 567 9.89 24.22 40.21
N ASP A 568 10.31 24.65 41.41
CA ASP A 568 11.44 25.57 41.58
C ASP A 568 12.79 24.82 41.59
N ASP A 569 12.80 23.58 42.03
CA ASP A 569 14.00 22.74 42.12
C ASP A 569 13.95 21.53 41.15
N ASP A 570 15.12 20.98 40.86
CA ASP A 570 15.30 19.83 40.00
C ASP A 570 15.88 18.59 40.75
N HIS A 571 15.85 18.64 42.09
CA HIS A 571 16.47 17.64 42.92
C HIS A 571 15.53 16.49 43.33
N CYS A 572 16.14 15.31 43.46
CA CYS A 572 15.57 14.15 44.11
C CYS A 572 15.63 14.30 45.63
N VAL A 573 14.81 13.55 46.35
CA VAL A 573 14.88 13.49 47.84
C VAL A 573 16.26 13.07 48.38
N CYS A 574 17.15 12.52 47.56
CA CYS A 574 18.53 12.18 47.94
C CYS A 574 19.52 13.33 47.70
N GLY A 575 19.07 14.50 47.22
CA GLY A 575 19.89 15.68 46.96
C GLY A 575 20.50 15.76 45.57
N ALA A 576 20.47 14.70 44.79
CA ALA A 576 20.99 14.71 43.42
C ALA A 576 19.94 15.16 42.40
N GLN A 577 20.37 15.60 41.21
CA GLN A 577 19.47 15.94 40.10
C GLN A 577 18.58 14.77 39.71
N GLU A 578 17.25 14.95 39.70
CA GLU A 578 16.28 13.90 39.44
C GLU A 578 16.07 13.69 37.92
N THR A 579 16.97 12.97 37.30
CA THR A 579 16.92 12.57 35.87
C THR A 579 16.48 11.12 35.71
N VAL A 580 16.11 10.71 34.48
CA VAL A 580 15.79 9.30 34.16
C VAL A 580 16.97 8.39 34.53
N THR A 581 18.19 8.78 34.16
CA THR A 581 19.43 8.02 34.48
C THR A 581 19.60 7.90 35.99
N HIS A 582 19.48 9.01 36.73
CA HIS A 582 19.59 9.00 38.19
C HIS A 582 18.59 8.03 38.83
N VAL A 583 17.34 8.09 38.45
CA VAL A 583 16.29 7.21 39.01
C VAL A 583 16.57 5.74 38.69
N LEU A 584 16.94 5.41 37.44
CA LEU A 584 17.15 4.03 37.02
C LEU A 584 18.45 3.44 37.59
N VAL A 585 19.54 4.22 37.65
CA VAL A 585 20.89 3.68 37.87
C VAL A 585 21.50 4.11 39.20
N ASP A 586 21.32 5.37 39.64
CA ASP A 586 22.17 5.97 40.66
C ASP A 586 21.47 6.21 42.01
N CYS A 587 20.16 6.51 42.05
CA CYS A 587 19.46 7.01 43.23
C CYS A 587 19.61 6.11 44.46
N PRO A 588 20.24 6.56 45.57
CA PRO A 588 20.41 5.74 46.78
C PRO A 588 19.08 5.32 47.42
N SER A 589 18.05 6.20 47.35
CA SER A 589 16.73 5.91 47.90
C SER A 589 15.97 4.77 47.25
N LEU A 590 16.43 4.34 46.07
CA LEU A 590 15.82 3.24 45.26
C LEU A 590 16.72 1.99 45.20
N ARG A 591 17.74 1.91 46.07
CA ARG A 591 18.74 0.82 46.03
C ARG A 591 18.10 -0.57 46.11
N GLY A 592 17.12 -0.79 46.98
CA GLY A 592 16.48 -2.09 47.19
C GLY A 592 15.84 -2.61 45.89
N ILE A 593 14.89 -1.86 45.32
CA ILE A 593 14.19 -2.28 44.09
C ILE A 593 15.13 -2.31 42.88
N ARG A 594 16.21 -1.51 42.88
CA ARG A 594 17.22 -1.53 41.82
C ARG A 594 18.06 -2.82 41.82
N MET A 595 18.33 -3.40 42.99
CA MET A 595 19.04 -4.68 43.06
C MET A 595 18.25 -5.79 42.38
N GLU A 596 16.93 -5.80 42.51
CA GLU A 596 16.05 -6.73 41.79
C GLU A 596 16.14 -6.52 40.28
N LEU A 597 15.97 -5.26 39.83
CA LEU A 597 16.14 -4.92 38.42
C LEU A 597 17.47 -5.39 37.87
N ARG A 598 18.58 -5.10 38.58
CA ARG A 598 19.94 -5.51 38.15
C ARG A 598 20.09 -7.01 38.02
N ARG A 599 19.51 -7.78 38.96
CA ARG A 599 19.54 -9.24 38.91
C ARG A 599 18.75 -9.78 37.71
N GLU A 600 17.62 -9.16 37.39
CA GLU A 600 16.73 -9.62 36.33
C GLU A 600 17.28 -9.30 34.92
N VAL A 601 17.88 -8.11 34.74
CA VAL A 601 18.34 -7.65 33.42
C VAL A 601 19.82 -7.98 33.13
N GLY A 602 20.61 -8.35 34.16
CA GLY A 602 22.02 -8.74 34.02
C GLY A 602 22.86 -7.66 33.33
N ASP A 603 23.57 -8.02 32.27
CA ASP A 603 24.48 -7.13 31.52
C ASP A 603 23.78 -5.91 30.89
N ALA A 604 22.49 -5.98 30.63
CA ALA A 604 21.75 -4.83 30.10
C ALA A 604 21.74 -3.64 31.08
N PHE A 605 21.99 -3.89 32.38
CA PHE A 605 22.08 -2.83 33.40
C PHE A 605 23.24 -1.85 33.17
N ARG A 606 24.25 -2.24 32.40
CA ARG A 606 25.43 -1.40 32.12
C ARG A 606 25.11 -0.17 31.25
N SER A 607 23.96 -0.12 30.61
CA SER A 607 23.60 0.96 29.70
C SER A 607 22.12 1.31 29.81
N VAL A 608 21.83 2.60 30.04
CA VAL A 608 20.45 3.12 30.02
C VAL A 608 19.77 2.87 28.66
N SER A 609 20.53 2.93 27.56
CA SER A 609 20.07 2.56 26.23
C SER A 609 19.54 1.12 26.21
N SER A 610 20.33 0.17 26.70
CA SER A 610 19.92 -1.25 26.74
C SER A 610 18.72 -1.48 27.68
N LEU A 611 18.67 -0.82 28.83
CA LEU A 611 17.53 -0.86 29.75
C LEU A 611 16.24 -0.41 29.06
N LEU A 612 16.29 0.64 28.28
CA LEU A 612 15.15 1.21 27.59
C LEU A 612 14.89 0.61 26.19
N GLY A 613 15.48 -0.55 25.90
CA GLY A 613 15.28 -1.27 24.64
C GLY A 613 15.91 -0.61 23.42
N GLY A 614 16.88 0.30 23.64
CA GLY A 614 17.66 0.91 22.58
C GLY A 614 18.70 -0.04 21.96
N SER A 615 19.27 0.34 20.85
CA SER A 615 20.36 -0.36 20.18
C SER A 615 21.61 0.49 20.20
N ASN A 616 22.70 -0.03 20.73
CA ASN A 616 24.02 0.61 20.62
C ASN A 616 24.64 0.20 19.28
N GLU A 617 25.05 1.19 18.48
CA GLU A 617 25.88 0.97 17.30
C GLU A 617 27.20 0.35 17.76
N GLY A 618 27.43 -0.92 17.52
CA GLY A 618 28.70 -1.59 17.85
C GLY A 618 28.64 -3.11 17.98
N LYS A 619 27.50 -3.72 18.17
CA LYS A 619 27.37 -5.18 18.14
C LYS A 619 26.77 -5.65 16.81
N LYS A 620 27.63 -6.17 15.94
CA LYS A 620 27.26 -6.93 14.74
C LYS A 620 26.57 -8.23 15.16
N GLY A 621 25.28 -8.17 15.50
CA GLY A 621 24.44 -9.32 15.78
C GLY A 621 22.99 -8.87 15.72
N LYS A 622 22.08 -9.68 15.15
CA LYS A 622 20.65 -9.41 15.22
C LYS A 622 20.27 -9.26 16.69
N PRO A 623 19.75 -8.10 17.13
CA PRO A 623 19.39 -7.93 18.53
C PRO A 623 18.29 -8.93 18.86
N ASP A 624 18.51 -9.71 19.89
CA ASP A 624 17.51 -10.62 20.44
C ASP A 624 16.29 -9.81 20.90
N THR A 625 15.24 -9.86 20.09
CA THR A 625 13.99 -9.14 20.38
C THR A 625 13.30 -9.64 21.64
N VAL A 626 13.52 -10.89 22.00
CA VAL A 626 12.98 -11.51 23.24
C VAL A 626 13.71 -10.97 24.47
N SER A 627 15.03 -10.81 24.40
CA SER A 627 15.84 -10.21 25.47
C SER A 627 15.44 -8.76 25.72
N ARG A 628 15.26 -7.94 24.66
CA ARG A 628 14.79 -6.55 24.78
C ARG A 628 13.43 -6.43 25.48
N ALA A 629 12.46 -7.25 25.10
CA ALA A 629 11.13 -7.19 25.68
C ALA A 629 11.14 -7.56 27.18
N LYS A 630 11.94 -8.55 27.57
CA LYS A 630 12.15 -8.92 28.99
C LYS A 630 12.79 -7.77 29.76
N THR A 631 13.87 -7.19 29.24
CA THR A 631 14.56 -6.05 29.86
C THR A 631 13.61 -4.86 30.07
N VAL A 632 12.88 -4.48 29.02
CA VAL A 632 11.90 -3.37 29.12
C VAL A 632 10.81 -3.68 30.14
N LYS A 633 10.34 -4.93 30.21
CA LYS A 633 9.34 -5.34 31.23
C LYS A 633 9.90 -5.13 32.65
N ALA A 634 11.10 -5.61 32.94
CA ALA A 634 11.72 -5.43 34.24
C ALA A 634 11.93 -3.95 34.61
N VAL A 635 12.31 -3.11 33.65
CA VAL A 635 12.40 -1.66 33.84
C VAL A 635 11.04 -1.04 34.13
N LEU A 636 9.98 -1.51 33.51
CA LEU A 636 8.62 -1.03 33.79
C LEU A 636 8.14 -1.47 35.17
N ASP A 637 8.45 -2.69 35.59
CA ASP A 637 8.17 -3.19 36.95
C ASP A 637 8.90 -2.33 38.00
N PHE A 638 10.16 -2.01 37.77
CA PHE A 638 10.91 -1.06 38.59
C PHE A 638 10.29 0.35 38.60
N ALA A 639 9.91 0.87 37.43
CA ALA A 639 9.31 2.21 37.33
C ALA A 639 7.98 2.30 38.09
N GLU A 640 7.15 1.26 38.01
CA GLU A 640 5.92 1.14 38.81
C GLU A 640 6.21 1.08 40.30
N ALA A 641 7.14 0.25 40.73
CA ALA A 641 7.52 0.13 42.14
C ALA A 641 8.14 1.42 42.73
N SER A 642 8.89 2.16 41.88
CA SER A 642 9.54 3.43 42.29
C SER A 642 8.55 4.56 42.61
N GLN A 643 7.34 4.52 42.07
CA GLN A 643 6.28 5.53 42.13
C GLN A 643 6.74 6.94 41.66
N ARG A 644 7.90 7.08 40.96
CA ARG A 644 8.50 8.35 40.56
C ARG A 644 7.88 8.95 39.30
N PHE A 645 7.28 8.14 38.46
CA PHE A 645 6.78 8.52 37.12
C PHE A 645 5.28 8.78 37.10
N TRP A 646 4.64 8.90 38.25
CA TRP A 646 3.23 9.24 38.40
C TRP A 646 3.06 10.69 38.85
N SER A 647 1.96 11.33 38.45
CA SER A 647 1.63 12.70 38.91
C SER A 647 1.60 12.73 40.42
N ARG A 648 2.41 13.64 40.99
CA ARG A 648 2.39 13.96 42.42
C ARG A 648 1.41 15.09 42.79
N ALA A 649 0.56 15.52 41.86
CA ALA A 649 -0.52 16.44 42.24
C ALA A 649 -1.31 15.77 43.37
N PRO A 650 -1.56 16.42 44.50
CA PRO A 650 -2.46 15.90 45.53
C PRO A 650 -3.75 15.56 44.82
N ARG A 651 -4.22 14.31 44.95
CA ARG A 651 -5.58 13.95 44.55
C ARG A 651 -6.45 14.93 45.33
N GLY A 652 -7.02 15.91 44.62
CA GLY A 652 -7.87 16.91 45.23
C GLY A 652 -8.87 16.20 46.13
N GLN A 653 -9.03 16.69 47.32
CA GLN A 653 -10.16 16.34 48.17
C GLN A 653 -11.41 16.35 47.28
N PRO A 654 -12.32 15.39 47.44
CA PRO A 654 -13.57 15.42 46.67
C PRO A 654 -14.17 16.82 46.90
N ASN A 655 -14.43 17.52 45.80
CA ASN A 655 -15.20 18.74 45.80
C ASN A 655 -16.53 18.41 46.50
N ASN A 656 -16.63 18.71 47.76
CA ASN A 656 -17.91 18.81 48.43
C ASN A 656 -18.67 19.92 47.69
N GLY A 657 -19.53 19.48 46.80
CA GLY A 657 -20.46 20.35 46.14
C GLY A 657 -21.20 21.19 47.15
N ASN A 658 -21.11 22.49 47.02
CA ASN A 658 -22.17 23.38 47.41
C ASN A 658 -22.53 24.21 46.19
N GLY A 659 -23.80 24.03 45.84
CA GLY A 659 -24.44 24.71 44.76
C GLY A 659 -24.43 26.26 44.91
N ASN A 660 -24.46 26.86 43.79
CA ASN A 660 -25.51 27.80 43.36
C ASN A 660 -25.40 27.97 41.87
#